data_802f846833e42a14d932f43957e7f6f3
#
_entry.id   802f846833e42a14d932f43957e7f6f3
#
_cell.length_a   1.000
_cell.length_b   1.000
_cell.length_c   1.000
_cell.angle_alpha   90.00
_cell.angle_beta   90.00
_cell.angle_gamma   90.00
#
_symmetry.space_group_name_H-M   'P 1'
#
loop_
_entity.id
_entity.type
_entity.pdbx_description
1 polymer ?
#
loop_
_entity_poly.entity_id
_entity_poly.type
_entity_poly.pdbx_seq_one_letter_code
_entity_poly.pdbx_strand_id
1 'polypeptide(L)'
;MAAIYEANRSICKYVHSTSRGHEAIQLATAYNLLPCDYVSPYYRDESMMLGMGFSPYTLMLQLLAKGEDIFTGGRSYYNHPNYRGEDKPTIIHQSSATGMQAIPTTGVAQGLKYLRTLEDRRRTTDDGPQNIDNIVKITNEESQDNVDAQFPIPNSKSPIVICSLGDASVTEGEVSEAFQFAALHQLPIIFLVQDNEWGISVTAAEARTCNAYEFIEGFKGIKRISIDGYNFEESFNAMQQVINEVRDNSTPYLVHARVPLLGHHTSGVRKDFYRTEDDLRKHSNDDPYDNLRKVLLQQGVDENHLNEIESEATEFIKSEFDKAVASPEPLASSVTNHVFAATNITEEKGERAPKDKEKVLMVDAALFAIREIMEDYPEALVYGQDVGRRLGGVFREAATLAEQFGDHRVFNTAIQEAYIIGSTVGMSAVGVKPIVEIQFADYIYPGLNQLVTEISKSCYLSCGKFPIQTLIRVPIGAYGGGGPYHSGSIESTLLTIKGIKIVYPSCAADMKGLLKAAFLDPNPVVMLEHKGLYWSKVPGTEDAKNTEPSRDYVIPLGKGNIVLYAADEKINNGETCCIITYGMGVYWAKAAAKNFVGQIEIVDLRTLFPLDEELVFATVKKHGKCLILTEEQQNNSFAEALAGRISKACFKNLDAAVEVMGALDLPAVPMNVILEKQMLPNAEKVAFKLKELLLQ
;
A
#
# COMPACT_ATOMS: atom_id res chain seq x y z
N MET A 1 -2.28 -34.12 0.05
CA MET A 1 -2.27 -33.05 -0.96
C MET A 1 -0.98 -33.08 -1.79
N ALA A 2 0.22 -33.02 -1.20
CA ALA A 2 1.49 -32.99 -1.95
C ALA A 2 1.66 -34.10 -3.01
N ALA A 3 1.30 -35.37 -2.68
CA ALA A 3 1.38 -36.48 -3.60
C ALA A 3 0.42 -36.32 -4.81
N ILE A 4 -0.79 -35.78 -4.58
CA ILE A 4 -1.75 -35.51 -5.65
C ILE A 4 -1.24 -34.39 -6.57
N TYR A 5 -0.65 -33.34 -6.02
CA TYR A 5 -0.07 -32.25 -6.80
C TYR A 5 1.10 -32.73 -7.67
N GLU A 6 1.98 -33.55 -7.12
CA GLU A 6 3.09 -34.15 -7.85
C GLU A 6 2.61 -35.06 -9.00
N ALA A 7 1.57 -35.89 -8.75
CA ALA A 7 0.98 -36.76 -9.76
C ALA A 7 0.27 -35.96 -10.87
N ASN A 8 -0.21 -34.75 -10.60
CA ASN A 8 -1.00 -33.91 -11.49
C ASN A 8 -0.29 -32.60 -11.90
N ARG A 9 1.04 -32.57 -11.92
CA ARG A 9 1.84 -31.37 -12.22
C ARG A 9 1.47 -30.65 -13.52
N SER A 10 0.99 -31.39 -14.52
CA SER A 10 0.62 -30.82 -15.84
C SER A 10 -0.55 -29.85 -15.78
N ILE A 11 -1.43 -29.97 -14.78
CA ILE A 11 -2.63 -29.13 -14.62
C ILE A 11 -2.51 -28.17 -13.44
N CYS A 12 -1.69 -28.48 -12.43
CA CYS A 12 -1.40 -27.56 -11.34
C CYS A 12 -0.64 -26.33 -11.87
N LYS A 13 -1.04 -25.13 -11.45
CA LYS A 13 -0.36 -23.91 -11.91
C LYS A 13 1.07 -23.85 -11.37
N TYR A 14 1.92 -23.18 -12.13
CA TYR A 14 3.34 -22.99 -11.80
C TYR A 14 3.52 -22.22 -10.48
N VAL A 15 4.62 -22.49 -9.81
CA VAL A 15 4.99 -21.90 -8.51
C VAL A 15 3.98 -22.23 -7.41
N HIS A 16 4.04 -23.47 -6.93
CA HIS A 16 3.39 -23.85 -5.68
C HIS A 16 4.35 -24.62 -4.78
N SER A 17 4.14 -24.49 -3.48
CA SER A 17 4.86 -25.21 -2.44
C SER A 17 3.85 -25.93 -1.56
N THR A 18 4.30 -26.93 -0.83
CA THR A 18 3.50 -27.66 0.16
C THR A 18 4.12 -27.51 1.53
N SER A 19 3.34 -27.75 2.57
CA SER A 19 3.81 -27.69 3.97
C SER A 19 4.61 -28.91 4.39
N ARG A 20 4.96 -29.81 3.50
CA ARG A 20 5.59 -31.09 3.84
C ARG A 20 6.88 -30.91 4.64
N GLY A 21 6.80 -31.31 5.92
CA GLY A 21 7.83 -31.11 6.95
C GLY A 21 7.50 -30.00 7.97
N HIS A 22 6.55 -29.11 7.67
CA HIS A 22 6.16 -27.97 8.51
C HIS A 22 4.81 -28.18 9.21
N GLU A 23 4.16 -29.33 9.01
CA GLU A 23 2.77 -29.59 9.40
C GLU A 23 2.53 -29.35 10.90
N ALA A 24 3.44 -29.80 11.76
CA ALA A 24 3.24 -29.80 13.21
C ALA A 24 3.10 -28.37 13.76
N ILE A 25 4.06 -27.47 13.49
CA ILE A 25 4.00 -26.09 13.98
C ILE A 25 2.85 -25.30 13.35
N GLN A 26 2.52 -25.56 12.07
CA GLN A 26 1.45 -24.89 11.38
C GLN A 26 0.08 -25.25 11.95
N LEU A 27 -0.20 -26.54 12.17
CA LEU A 27 -1.44 -27.01 12.81
C LEU A 27 -1.51 -26.54 14.27
N ALA A 28 -0.40 -26.65 15.01
CA ALA A 28 -0.30 -26.17 16.39
C ALA A 28 -0.64 -24.67 16.50
N THR A 29 -0.15 -23.86 15.58
CA THR A 29 -0.49 -22.43 15.50
C THR A 29 -1.96 -22.24 15.22
N ALA A 30 -2.48 -22.86 14.15
CA ALA A 30 -3.85 -22.67 13.69
C ALA A 30 -4.90 -23.05 14.72
N TYR A 31 -4.69 -24.16 15.46
CA TYR A 31 -5.63 -24.64 16.49
C TYR A 31 -5.72 -23.73 17.72
N ASN A 32 -4.75 -22.84 17.92
CA ASN A 32 -4.75 -21.86 19.01
C ASN A 32 -5.30 -20.49 18.62
N LEU A 33 -5.64 -20.27 17.32
CA LEU A 33 -6.17 -19.02 16.82
C LEU A 33 -7.69 -18.89 17.03
N LEU A 34 -8.15 -17.65 17.05
CA LEU A 34 -9.56 -17.29 17.13
C LEU A 34 -9.99 -16.58 15.84
N PRO A 35 -11.28 -16.60 15.50
CA PRO A 35 -11.78 -15.90 14.33
C PRO A 35 -11.48 -14.39 14.28
N CYS A 36 -11.33 -13.75 15.44
CA CYS A 36 -10.98 -12.34 15.55
C CYS A 36 -9.50 -12.03 15.29
N ASP A 37 -8.63 -13.04 15.17
CA ASP A 37 -7.22 -12.88 14.93
C ASP A 37 -6.91 -12.57 13.46
N TYR A 38 -5.69 -12.09 13.21
CA TYR A 38 -5.18 -11.81 11.89
C TYR A 38 -3.95 -12.68 11.59
N VAL A 39 -3.87 -13.17 10.38
CA VAL A 39 -2.77 -14.04 9.94
C VAL A 39 -2.25 -13.57 8.60
N SER A 40 -0.93 -13.44 8.49
CA SER A 40 -0.23 -13.34 7.21
C SER A 40 0.55 -14.64 7.00
N PRO A 41 -0.04 -15.62 6.31
CA PRO A 41 0.61 -16.89 6.10
C PRO A 41 1.78 -16.76 5.12
N TYR A 42 2.74 -17.63 5.26
CA TYR A 42 3.86 -17.79 4.35
C TYR A 42 3.46 -18.75 3.21
N TYR A 43 4.06 -18.65 2.05
CA TYR A 43 3.67 -19.44 0.87
C TYR A 43 3.74 -20.98 1.06
N ARG A 44 4.28 -21.45 2.18
CA ARG A 44 4.35 -22.87 2.54
C ARG A 44 3.30 -23.28 3.59
N ASP A 45 2.44 -22.36 4.03
CA ASP A 45 1.55 -22.56 5.18
C ASP A 45 0.21 -23.27 4.84
N GLU A 46 0.27 -24.25 3.92
CA GLU A 46 -0.88 -25.06 3.53
C GLU A 46 -1.56 -25.72 4.75
N SER A 47 -0.77 -26.31 5.68
CA SER A 47 -1.33 -26.96 6.86
C SER A 47 -1.90 -25.93 7.86
N MET A 48 -1.35 -24.74 7.93
CA MET A 48 -1.95 -23.67 8.74
C MET A 48 -3.34 -23.30 8.20
N MET A 49 -3.48 -23.18 6.87
CA MET A 49 -4.78 -22.92 6.24
C MET A 49 -5.80 -24.02 6.53
N LEU A 50 -5.40 -25.29 6.42
CA LEU A 50 -6.26 -26.44 6.77
C LEU A 50 -6.65 -26.40 8.26
N GLY A 51 -5.71 -26.11 9.15
CA GLY A 51 -5.94 -25.99 10.61
C GLY A 51 -6.90 -24.86 10.96
N MET A 52 -6.91 -23.76 10.21
CA MET A 52 -7.90 -22.67 10.33
C MET A 52 -9.28 -23.04 9.74
N GLY A 53 -9.46 -24.24 9.19
CA GLY A 53 -10.74 -24.75 8.71
C GLY A 53 -11.05 -24.41 7.24
N PHE A 54 -10.05 -24.04 6.43
CA PHE A 54 -10.25 -24.02 4.96
C PHE A 54 -10.20 -25.44 4.41
N SER A 55 -11.14 -25.77 3.52
CA SER A 55 -11.21 -27.13 2.94
C SER A 55 -10.07 -27.34 1.92
N PRO A 56 -9.64 -28.58 1.68
CA PRO A 56 -8.75 -28.91 0.58
C PRO A 56 -9.28 -28.41 -0.77
N TYR A 57 -10.57 -28.51 -1.02
CA TYR A 57 -11.24 -27.98 -2.22
C TYR A 57 -10.94 -26.47 -2.40
N THR A 58 -11.13 -25.68 -1.35
CA THR A 58 -10.88 -24.22 -1.38
C THR A 58 -9.44 -23.89 -1.75
N LEU A 59 -8.48 -24.61 -1.17
CA LEU A 59 -7.06 -24.42 -1.47
C LEU A 59 -6.73 -24.85 -2.90
N MET A 60 -7.32 -25.95 -3.37
CA MET A 60 -7.11 -26.48 -4.72
C MET A 60 -7.71 -25.60 -5.82
N LEU A 61 -8.77 -24.85 -5.54
CA LEU A 61 -9.28 -23.82 -6.45
C LEU A 61 -8.23 -22.76 -6.75
N GLN A 62 -7.49 -22.29 -5.73
CA GLN A 62 -6.38 -21.36 -5.93
C GLN A 62 -5.21 -22.03 -6.66
N LEU A 63 -4.84 -23.27 -6.32
CA LEU A 63 -3.79 -24.03 -7.02
C LEU A 63 -4.07 -24.16 -8.53
N LEU A 64 -5.32 -24.36 -8.89
CA LEU A 64 -5.78 -24.53 -10.27
C LEU A 64 -6.18 -23.19 -10.93
N ALA A 65 -6.11 -22.08 -10.19
CA ALA A 65 -6.51 -20.74 -10.60
C ALA A 65 -7.95 -20.66 -11.13
N LYS A 66 -8.89 -21.31 -10.45
CA LYS A 66 -10.29 -21.40 -10.85
C LYS A 66 -11.09 -20.12 -10.54
N GLY A 67 -12.18 -19.91 -11.27
CA GLY A 67 -13.05 -18.74 -11.07
C GLY A 67 -13.72 -18.68 -9.70
N GLU A 68 -13.98 -19.83 -9.09
CA GLU A 68 -14.57 -19.98 -7.75
C GLU A 68 -13.54 -19.86 -6.60
N ASP A 69 -12.27 -19.58 -6.90
CA ASP A 69 -11.27 -19.28 -5.87
C ASP A 69 -11.69 -18.05 -5.05
N ILE A 70 -12.10 -18.30 -3.79
CA ILE A 70 -12.60 -17.28 -2.88
C ILE A 70 -11.51 -16.27 -2.46
N PHE A 71 -10.25 -16.63 -2.61
CA PHE A 71 -9.14 -15.78 -2.23
C PHE A 71 -8.87 -14.72 -3.30
N THR A 72 -8.70 -15.14 -4.55
CA THR A 72 -8.19 -14.24 -5.61
C THR A 72 -8.97 -14.31 -6.93
N GLY A 73 -9.94 -15.21 -7.05
CA GLY A 73 -10.68 -15.44 -8.31
C GLY A 73 -9.75 -15.84 -9.46
N GLY A 74 -8.73 -16.64 -9.15
CA GLY A 74 -7.73 -17.11 -10.10
C GLY A 74 -6.64 -16.11 -10.47
N ARG A 75 -6.47 -15.00 -9.70
CA ARG A 75 -5.49 -13.92 -10.00
C ARG A 75 -4.13 -14.07 -9.36
N SER A 76 -3.99 -14.91 -8.31
CA SER A 76 -2.74 -15.03 -7.57
C SER A 76 -2.28 -16.47 -7.43
N TYR A 77 -1.09 -16.65 -6.89
CA TYR A 77 -0.44 -17.94 -6.68
C TYR A 77 -1.10 -18.75 -5.58
N TYR A 78 -0.89 -20.06 -5.61
CA TYR A 78 -1.20 -20.95 -4.51
C TYR A 78 -0.52 -20.51 -3.22
N ASN A 79 -1.22 -20.65 -2.09
CA ASN A 79 -0.79 -20.20 -0.77
C ASN A 79 -0.45 -18.70 -0.65
N HIS A 80 -1.11 -17.87 -1.46
CA HIS A 80 -1.19 -16.42 -1.26
C HIS A 80 -2.67 -16.04 -1.07
N PRO A 81 -3.29 -16.57 -0.01
CA PRO A 81 -4.69 -16.33 0.27
C PRO A 81 -4.91 -14.90 0.75
N ASN A 82 -6.14 -14.44 0.62
CA ASN A 82 -6.68 -13.31 1.36
C ASN A 82 -8.12 -13.63 1.72
N TYR A 83 -8.49 -13.37 2.96
CA TYR A 83 -9.80 -13.75 3.48
C TYR A 83 -10.31 -12.73 4.48
N ARG A 84 -11.59 -12.40 4.36
CA ARG A 84 -12.33 -11.58 5.32
C ARG A 84 -13.67 -12.25 5.56
N GLY A 85 -13.90 -12.70 6.78
CA GLY A 85 -15.12 -13.37 7.23
C GLY A 85 -15.20 -13.33 8.75
N GLU A 86 -16.27 -13.90 9.30
CA GLU A 86 -16.53 -13.91 10.76
C GLU A 86 -16.17 -15.24 11.42
N ASP A 87 -15.96 -16.29 10.62
CA ASP A 87 -15.79 -17.68 11.08
C ASP A 87 -14.33 -18.13 11.19
N LYS A 88 -13.39 -17.37 10.63
CA LYS A 88 -11.95 -17.67 10.59
C LYS A 88 -11.13 -16.42 10.74
N PRO A 89 -9.85 -16.54 11.15
CA PRO A 89 -8.92 -15.41 11.17
C PRO A 89 -8.90 -14.65 9.84
N THR A 90 -8.80 -13.32 9.93
CA THR A 90 -8.66 -12.48 8.74
C THR A 90 -7.26 -12.63 8.16
N ILE A 91 -7.18 -12.80 6.84
CA ILE A 91 -5.93 -12.90 6.09
C ILE A 91 -5.89 -11.73 5.12
N ILE A 92 -4.99 -10.77 5.35
CA ILE A 92 -4.82 -9.62 4.46
C ILE A 92 -4.08 -10.02 3.18
N HIS A 93 -4.17 -9.18 2.15
CA HIS A 93 -3.35 -9.37 0.95
C HIS A 93 -1.86 -9.37 1.30
N GLN A 94 -1.12 -10.24 0.64
CA GLN A 94 0.34 -10.27 0.66
C GLN A 94 0.91 -10.65 -0.71
N SER A 95 2.07 -10.09 -1.03
CA SER A 95 2.78 -10.44 -2.26
C SER A 95 3.58 -11.74 -2.11
N SER A 96 4.12 -12.23 -3.23
CA SER A 96 5.08 -13.35 -3.20
C SER A 96 6.53 -12.91 -2.99
N ALA A 97 6.80 -11.61 -2.86
CA ALA A 97 8.12 -11.12 -2.52
C ALA A 97 8.42 -11.47 -1.06
N THR A 98 9.45 -12.28 -0.87
CA THR A 98 9.76 -12.92 0.41
C THR A 98 10.10 -11.88 1.48
N GLY A 99 9.42 -11.93 2.64
CA GLY A 99 9.61 -11.00 3.75
C GLY A 99 8.74 -9.73 3.70
N MET A 100 8.19 -9.39 2.53
CA MET A 100 7.43 -8.13 2.36
C MET A 100 6.18 -8.04 3.21
N GLN A 101 5.55 -9.17 3.56
CA GLN A 101 4.37 -9.22 4.43
C GLN A 101 4.65 -8.77 5.87
N ALA A 102 5.90 -8.70 6.32
CA ALA A 102 6.22 -8.36 7.70
C ALA A 102 5.75 -6.94 8.07
N ILE A 103 5.97 -5.97 7.21
CA ILE A 103 5.55 -4.57 7.45
C ILE A 103 4.02 -4.42 7.43
N PRO A 104 3.28 -4.86 6.40
CA PRO A 104 1.81 -4.86 6.43
C PRO A 104 1.21 -5.54 7.65
N THR A 105 1.75 -6.68 8.04
CA THR A 105 1.30 -7.43 9.21
C THR A 105 1.54 -6.66 10.52
N THR A 106 2.69 -5.99 10.63
CA THR A 106 2.99 -5.10 11.75
C THR A 106 2.04 -3.90 11.78
N GLY A 107 1.66 -3.40 10.59
CA GLY A 107 0.63 -2.37 10.44
C GLY A 107 -0.75 -2.80 10.96
N VAL A 108 -1.15 -4.07 10.75
CA VAL A 108 -2.37 -4.64 11.37
C VAL A 108 -2.28 -4.55 12.90
N ALA A 109 -1.17 -5.03 13.48
CA ALA A 109 -0.99 -5.03 14.94
C ALA A 109 -1.00 -3.61 15.53
N GLN A 110 -0.40 -2.64 14.83
CA GLN A 110 -0.42 -1.24 15.23
C GLN A 110 -1.83 -0.66 15.17
N GLY A 111 -2.55 -0.92 14.08
CA GLY A 111 -3.93 -0.47 13.91
C GLY A 111 -4.86 -1.03 14.99
N LEU A 112 -4.78 -2.33 15.29
CA LEU A 112 -5.54 -2.98 16.37
C LEU A 112 -5.25 -2.37 17.73
N LYS A 113 -3.97 -2.12 18.03
CA LYS A 113 -3.59 -1.46 19.29
C LYS A 113 -4.15 -0.04 19.39
N TYR A 114 -4.11 0.70 18.27
CA TYR A 114 -4.68 2.04 18.22
C TYR A 114 -6.20 2.03 18.46
N LEU A 115 -6.94 1.16 17.76
CA LEU A 115 -8.40 1.06 17.91
C LEU A 115 -8.80 0.69 19.34
N ARG A 116 -8.06 -0.23 19.97
CA ARG A 116 -8.26 -0.55 21.41
C ARG A 116 -8.07 0.69 22.29
N THR A 117 -7.06 1.50 22.03
CA THR A 117 -6.84 2.76 22.77
C THR A 117 -8.02 3.72 22.62
N LEU A 118 -8.64 3.79 21.44
CA LEU A 118 -9.84 4.60 21.22
C LEU A 118 -11.05 4.08 22.00
N GLU A 119 -11.25 2.76 22.04
CA GLU A 119 -12.33 2.14 22.81
C GLU A 119 -12.18 2.37 24.32
N ASP A 120 -10.98 2.17 24.86
CA ASP A 120 -10.69 2.39 26.28
C ASP A 120 -10.94 3.85 26.69
N ARG A 121 -10.57 4.81 25.85
CA ARG A 121 -10.87 6.22 26.08
C ARG A 121 -12.35 6.55 26.04
N ARG A 122 -13.12 5.96 25.13
CA ARG A 122 -14.58 6.11 25.08
C ARG A 122 -15.27 5.59 26.33
N ARG A 123 -14.72 4.55 26.97
CA ARG A 123 -15.23 3.95 28.21
C ARG A 123 -14.91 4.78 29.46
N THR A 124 -13.82 5.56 29.41
CA THR A 124 -13.34 6.33 30.60
C THR A 124 -13.76 7.80 30.60
N THR A 125 -14.28 8.33 29.50
CA THR A 125 -14.89 9.66 29.47
C THR A 125 -16.36 9.54 29.91
N ASP A 126 -16.73 10.23 31.03
CA ASP A 126 -18.08 10.32 31.59
C ASP A 126 -19.11 11.06 30.68
N ASP A 127 -18.75 11.41 29.47
CA ASP A 127 -19.65 11.94 28.46
C ASP A 127 -20.48 10.79 27.89
N GLY A 128 -21.66 10.65 28.48
CA GLY A 128 -22.65 9.62 28.15
C GLY A 128 -22.99 9.61 26.64
N PRO A 129 -23.71 8.57 26.17
CA PRO A 129 -23.88 8.21 24.73
C PRO A 129 -24.63 9.25 23.87
N GLN A 130 -24.91 10.45 24.35
CA GLN A 130 -25.73 11.44 23.66
C GLN A 130 -25.07 12.23 22.52
N ASN A 131 -23.74 12.19 22.37
CA ASN A 131 -23.06 12.94 21.28
C ASN A 131 -22.65 12.08 20.08
N ILE A 132 -22.79 10.75 20.13
CA ILE A 132 -22.38 9.84 19.07
C ILE A 132 -23.50 9.63 18.04
N ASP A 133 -24.76 9.71 18.45
CA ASP A 133 -25.92 9.54 17.55
C ASP A 133 -26.04 10.65 16.48
N ASN A 134 -25.44 11.80 16.70
CA ASN A 134 -25.44 12.89 15.73
C ASN A 134 -24.34 12.77 14.63
N ILE A 135 -23.27 12.01 14.90
CA ILE A 135 -22.21 11.78 13.91
C ILE A 135 -22.58 10.61 12.99
N VAL A 136 -23.29 9.62 13.50
CA VAL A 136 -23.77 8.46 12.72
C VAL A 136 -24.98 8.82 11.84
N LYS A 137 -25.74 9.86 12.17
CA LYS A 137 -26.94 10.26 11.39
C LYS A 137 -26.66 11.05 10.11
N ILE A 138 -25.44 11.55 9.92
CA ILE A 138 -25.09 12.30 8.69
C ILE A 138 -24.70 11.36 7.54
N THR A 139 -24.44 10.07 7.80
CA THR A 139 -24.03 9.09 6.77
C THR A 139 -25.11 8.10 6.34
N ASN A 140 -26.31 8.13 6.94
CA ASN A 140 -27.31 7.06 6.76
C ASN A 140 -28.55 7.42 5.92
N GLU A 141 -28.58 8.52 5.18
CA GLU A 141 -29.79 8.83 4.40
C GLU A 141 -29.72 8.57 2.87
N GLU A 142 -28.61 8.16 2.30
CA GLU A 142 -28.61 7.76 0.87
C GLU A 142 -27.55 6.70 0.54
N SER A 143 -27.80 5.41 0.86
CA SER A 143 -27.40 4.26 0.05
C SER A 143 -27.69 2.94 0.77
N GLN A 144 -28.75 2.28 0.36
CA GLN A 144 -29.03 0.87 0.69
C GLN A 144 -28.17 -0.04 -0.18
N ASP A 145 -26.87 -0.09 -0.02
CA ASP A 145 -26.00 -1.16 -0.53
C ASP A 145 -24.51 -0.86 -0.21
N ASN A 146 -24.19 -0.48 1.01
CA ASN A 146 -22.80 -0.43 1.45
C ASN A 146 -22.65 -1.13 2.79
N VAL A 147 -21.81 -2.14 2.77
CA VAL A 147 -21.38 -2.93 3.92
C VAL A 147 -20.67 -2.01 4.91
N ASP A 148 -21.43 -1.43 5.84
CA ASP A 148 -20.90 -0.87 7.08
C ASP A 148 -20.38 -2.04 7.91
N ALA A 149 -19.11 -2.37 7.73
CA ALA A 149 -18.42 -3.30 8.61
C ALA A 149 -18.16 -2.60 9.95
N GLN A 150 -19.20 -2.48 10.79
CA GLN A 150 -19.03 -2.39 12.22
C GLN A 150 -18.47 -3.73 12.68
N PHE A 151 -17.19 -3.79 13.02
CA PHE A 151 -16.57 -4.97 13.61
C PHE A 151 -16.91 -5.00 15.12
N PRO A 152 -17.81 -5.88 15.57
CA PRO A 152 -17.92 -6.14 16.99
C PRO A 152 -16.69 -6.95 17.41
N ILE A 153 -15.77 -6.36 18.15
CA ILE A 153 -14.77 -7.14 18.87
C ILE A 153 -15.53 -7.96 19.92
N PRO A 154 -15.47 -9.30 19.86
CA PRO A 154 -16.15 -10.12 20.85
C PRO A 154 -15.67 -9.76 22.26
N ASN A 155 -16.57 -9.61 23.18
CA ASN A 155 -16.38 -9.10 24.54
C ASN A 155 -15.44 -9.92 25.45
N SER A 156 -14.61 -10.85 24.95
CA SER A 156 -13.84 -11.75 25.81
C SER A 156 -12.37 -11.93 25.51
N LYS A 157 -11.86 -11.62 24.28
CA LYS A 157 -10.42 -11.80 23.99
C LYS A 157 -9.93 -10.77 22.96
N SER A 158 -8.81 -10.11 23.26
CA SER A 158 -8.15 -9.17 22.35
C SER A 158 -7.58 -9.90 21.13
N PRO A 159 -7.77 -9.39 19.89
CA PRO A 159 -7.17 -9.98 18.70
C PRO A 159 -5.64 -9.88 18.73
N ILE A 160 -4.98 -10.88 18.15
CA ILE A 160 -3.54 -10.91 17.92
C ILE A 160 -3.23 -11.07 16.44
N VAL A 161 -1.96 -10.91 16.10
CA VAL A 161 -1.49 -10.99 14.71
C VAL A 161 -0.37 -12.01 14.59
N ILE A 162 -0.48 -12.92 13.62
CA ILE A 162 0.59 -13.86 13.25
C ILE A 162 1.22 -13.40 11.93
N CYS A 163 2.53 -13.18 11.94
CA CYS A 163 3.35 -13.01 10.75
C CYS A 163 4.20 -14.27 10.56
N SER A 164 3.83 -15.11 9.60
CA SER A 164 4.59 -16.32 9.28
C SER A 164 5.69 -16.01 8.26
N LEU A 165 6.91 -16.46 8.55
CA LEU A 165 8.11 -16.18 7.78
C LEU A 165 8.93 -17.47 7.58
N GLY A 166 9.62 -17.58 6.45
CA GLY A 166 10.71 -18.53 6.30
C GLY A 166 12.01 -17.94 6.86
N ASP A 167 12.96 -18.78 7.21
CA ASP A 167 14.25 -18.37 7.79
C ASP A 167 15.07 -17.45 6.87
N ALA A 168 15.05 -17.71 5.57
CA ALA A 168 15.73 -16.86 4.59
C ALA A 168 15.11 -15.44 4.51
N SER A 169 13.82 -15.30 4.75
CA SER A 169 13.14 -13.98 4.70
C SER A 169 13.56 -13.04 5.83
N VAL A 170 14.08 -13.57 6.95
CA VAL A 170 14.57 -12.75 8.08
C VAL A 170 15.81 -11.94 7.71
N THR A 171 16.52 -12.33 6.66
CA THR A 171 17.68 -11.57 6.15
C THR A 171 17.30 -10.36 5.31
N GLU A 172 16.02 -10.21 4.99
CA GLU A 172 15.49 -9.09 4.23
C GLU A 172 15.39 -7.83 5.12
N GLY A 173 15.83 -6.67 4.59
CA GLY A 173 15.95 -5.44 5.39
C GLY A 173 14.65 -4.95 5.98
N GLU A 174 13.55 -5.02 5.24
CA GLU A 174 12.22 -4.55 5.67
C GLU A 174 11.65 -5.39 6.83
N VAL A 175 12.08 -6.65 6.99
CA VAL A 175 11.73 -7.47 8.16
C VAL A 175 12.32 -6.88 9.44
N SER A 176 13.55 -6.33 9.35
CA SER A 176 14.18 -5.62 10.48
C SER A 176 13.42 -4.35 10.86
N GLU A 177 12.86 -3.63 9.88
CA GLU A 177 12.00 -2.47 10.15
C GLU A 177 10.73 -2.88 10.92
N ALA A 178 10.09 -4.00 10.52
CA ALA A 178 8.94 -4.56 11.22
C ALA A 178 9.28 -4.96 12.67
N PHE A 179 10.41 -5.61 12.90
CA PHE A 179 10.89 -5.97 14.25
C PHE A 179 11.12 -4.73 15.10
N GLN A 180 11.83 -3.73 14.57
CA GLN A 180 12.12 -2.48 15.27
C GLN A 180 10.82 -1.79 15.74
N PHE A 181 9.84 -1.69 14.85
CA PHE A 181 8.59 -1.02 15.15
C PHE A 181 7.73 -1.81 16.14
N ALA A 182 7.65 -3.13 15.98
CA ALA A 182 6.95 -4.02 16.91
C ALA A 182 7.54 -3.94 18.33
N ALA A 183 8.88 -3.94 18.44
CA ALA A 183 9.60 -3.81 19.70
C ALA A 183 9.32 -2.44 20.36
N LEU A 184 9.49 -1.36 19.59
CA LEU A 184 9.34 0.02 20.10
C LEU A 184 7.92 0.29 20.61
N HIS A 185 6.93 -0.19 19.89
CA HIS A 185 5.53 0.08 20.19
C HIS A 185 4.82 -1.06 20.94
N GLN A 186 5.52 -2.14 21.32
CA GLN A 186 4.96 -3.30 22.05
C GLN A 186 3.65 -3.79 21.41
N LEU A 187 3.74 -4.20 20.14
CA LEU A 187 2.57 -4.58 19.35
C LEU A 187 2.13 -6.03 19.62
N PRO A 188 0.83 -6.35 19.53
CA PRO A 188 0.29 -7.70 19.75
C PRO A 188 0.55 -8.61 18.53
N ILE A 189 1.82 -8.87 18.22
CA ILE A 189 2.26 -9.64 17.05
C ILE A 189 3.20 -10.78 17.42
N ILE A 190 3.04 -11.91 16.72
CA ILE A 190 3.94 -13.06 16.77
C ILE A 190 4.59 -13.21 15.40
N PHE A 191 5.89 -13.12 15.34
CA PHE A 191 6.69 -13.51 14.17
C PHE A 191 7.04 -14.99 14.29
N LEU A 192 6.37 -15.83 13.50
CA LEU A 192 6.62 -17.26 13.42
C LEU A 192 7.64 -17.53 12.31
N VAL A 193 8.88 -17.83 12.67
CA VAL A 193 9.95 -18.13 11.72
C VAL A 193 10.13 -19.65 11.62
N GLN A 194 9.78 -20.19 10.46
CA GLN A 194 9.90 -21.62 10.14
C GLN A 194 11.25 -21.88 9.49
N ASP A 195 12.22 -22.30 10.29
CA ASP A 195 13.62 -22.48 9.90
C ASP A 195 13.89 -23.90 9.38
N ASN A 196 14.02 -24.00 8.06
CA ASN A 196 14.35 -25.24 7.38
C ASN A 196 15.76 -25.25 6.76
N GLU A 197 16.60 -24.27 7.09
CA GLU A 197 17.99 -24.10 6.68
C GLU A 197 18.19 -23.88 5.16
N TRP A 198 17.13 -23.67 4.37
CA TRP A 198 17.20 -23.55 2.91
C TRP A 198 16.41 -22.37 2.35
N GLY A 199 17.11 -21.52 1.58
CA GLY A 199 16.50 -20.50 0.72
C GLY A 199 16.64 -20.90 -0.76
N ILE A 200 15.78 -21.77 -1.26
CA ILE A 200 15.91 -22.51 -2.54
C ILE A 200 17.17 -23.36 -2.55
N SER A 201 18.26 -22.92 -3.19
CA SER A 201 19.55 -23.61 -3.24
C SER A 201 20.63 -22.98 -2.35
N VAL A 202 20.27 -21.90 -1.65
CA VAL A 202 21.17 -21.21 -0.71
C VAL A 202 20.97 -21.79 0.68
N THR A 203 22.04 -22.26 1.27
CA THR A 203 22.03 -22.82 2.63
C THR A 203 22.03 -21.71 3.68
N ALA A 204 21.60 -22.03 4.90
CA ALA A 204 21.71 -21.12 6.04
C ALA A 204 23.14 -20.60 6.24
N ALA A 205 24.15 -21.44 6.09
CA ALA A 205 25.56 -21.08 6.25
C ALA A 205 26.07 -20.10 5.19
N GLU A 206 25.45 -20.08 4.00
CA GLU A 206 25.78 -19.11 2.95
C GLU A 206 25.07 -17.77 3.14
N ALA A 207 23.89 -17.78 3.76
CA ALA A 207 23.00 -16.61 3.79
C ALA A 207 23.09 -15.80 5.10
N ARG A 208 23.47 -16.41 6.23
CA ARG A 208 23.36 -15.77 7.54
C ARG A 208 24.43 -16.21 8.53
N THR A 209 24.80 -15.32 9.43
CA THR A 209 25.77 -15.58 10.50
C THR A 209 25.12 -16.16 11.76
N CYS A 210 23.80 -15.99 11.93
CA CYS A 210 23.02 -16.43 13.07
C CYS A 210 21.58 -16.76 12.63
N ASN A 211 20.88 -17.57 13.41
CA ASN A 211 19.47 -17.86 13.17
C ASN A 211 18.55 -16.73 13.67
N ALA A 212 17.26 -16.81 13.40
CA ALA A 212 16.29 -15.77 13.77
C ALA A 212 16.17 -15.59 15.30
N TYR A 213 16.34 -16.66 16.09
CA TYR A 213 16.32 -16.58 17.55
C TYR A 213 17.48 -15.75 18.11
N GLU A 214 18.65 -15.87 17.52
CA GLU A 214 19.84 -15.08 17.87
C GLU A 214 19.73 -13.66 17.33
N PHE A 215 19.29 -13.50 16.07
CA PHE A 215 19.18 -12.22 15.40
C PHE A 215 18.24 -11.25 16.13
N ILE A 216 17.09 -11.74 16.61
CA ILE A 216 16.09 -10.90 17.28
C ILE A 216 16.57 -10.33 18.64
N GLU A 217 17.66 -10.84 19.20
CA GLU A 217 18.21 -10.36 20.47
C GLU A 217 18.57 -8.87 20.45
N GLY A 218 18.91 -8.37 19.27
CA GLY A 218 19.18 -6.94 19.06
C GLY A 218 17.97 -6.03 19.21
N PHE A 219 16.74 -6.57 19.07
CA PHE A 219 15.48 -5.84 19.14
C PHE A 219 14.87 -5.96 20.56
N LYS A 220 15.38 -5.18 21.47
CA LYS A 220 14.93 -5.20 22.88
C LYS A 220 13.44 -4.93 22.99
N GLY A 221 12.73 -5.80 23.69
CA GLY A 221 11.27 -5.69 23.86
C GLY A 221 10.47 -6.74 23.07
N ILE A 222 11.11 -7.52 22.20
CA ILE A 222 10.52 -8.71 21.61
C ILE A 222 10.96 -9.92 22.46
N LYS A 223 9.99 -10.69 22.96
CA LYS A 223 10.25 -11.98 23.58
C LYS A 223 10.54 -13.03 22.51
N ARG A 224 11.27 -14.08 22.87
CA ARG A 224 11.67 -15.12 21.92
C ARG A 224 11.70 -16.51 22.53
N ILE A 225 11.38 -17.51 21.70
CA ILE A 225 11.50 -18.94 22.02
C ILE A 225 12.02 -19.69 20.79
N SER A 226 12.79 -20.76 21.01
CA SER A 226 13.19 -21.69 19.95
C SER A 226 12.67 -23.07 20.29
N ILE A 227 12.01 -23.74 19.34
CA ILE A 227 11.35 -25.04 19.52
C ILE A 227 11.64 -25.98 18.35
N ASP A 228 11.44 -27.28 18.60
CA ASP A 228 11.41 -28.30 17.55
C ASP A 228 10.06 -28.33 16.88
N GLY A 229 9.91 -27.49 15.85
CA GLY A 229 8.66 -27.26 15.14
C GLY A 229 8.11 -28.48 14.38
N TYR A 230 8.82 -29.58 14.35
CA TYR A 230 8.36 -30.89 13.85
C TYR A 230 7.72 -31.76 14.93
N ASN A 231 7.83 -31.37 16.21
CA ASN A 231 7.15 -32.02 17.33
C ASN A 231 5.82 -31.33 17.59
N PHE A 232 4.70 -32.02 17.37
CA PHE A 232 3.38 -31.42 17.49
C PHE A 232 3.03 -31.02 18.93
N GLU A 233 3.32 -31.87 19.92
CA GLU A 233 2.99 -31.58 21.32
C GLU A 233 3.76 -30.36 21.83
N GLU A 234 5.06 -30.31 21.58
CA GLU A 234 5.92 -29.18 21.93
C GLU A 234 5.42 -27.89 21.24
N SER A 235 5.17 -27.97 19.94
CA SER A 235 4.66 -26.85 19.13
C SER A 235 3.31 -26.35 19.65
N PHE A 236 2.38 -27.26 19.98
CA PHE A 236 1.05 -26.89 20.46
C PHE A 236 1.11 -26.16 21.80
N ASN A 237 1.85 -26.71 22.76
CA ASN A 237 2.01 -26.13 24.10
C ASN A 237 2.72 -24.78 24.04
N ALA A 238 3.81 -24.68 23.26
CA ALA A 238 4.54 -23.43 23.07
C ALA A 238 3.68 -22.35 22.42
N MET A 239 2.97 -22.67 21.35
CA MET A 239 2.09 -21.71 20.66
C MET A 239 0.92 -21.29 21.54
N GLN A 240 0.32 -22.21 22.30
CA GLN A 240 -0.74 -21.87 23.26
C GLN A 240 -0.25 -20.85 24.30
N GLN A 241 0.93 -21.10 24.89
CA GLN A 241 1.54 -20.18 25.86
C GLN A 241 1.82 -18.81 25.23
N VAL A 242 2.50 -18.78 24.09
CA VAL A 242 2.90 -17.53 23.40
C VAL A 242 1.67 -16.73 22.98
N ILE A 243 0.67 -17.37 22.36
CA ILE A 243 -0.55 -16.72 21.91
C ILE A 243 -1.33 -16.10 23.08
N ASN A 244 -1.47 -16.83 24.20
CA ASN A 244 -2.12 -16.30 25.40
C ASN A 244 -1.34 -15.12 25.97
N GLU A 245 -0.02 -15.21 26.06
CA GLU A 245 0.82 -14.12 26.57
C GLU A 245 0.73 -12.85 25.73
N VAL A 246 0.79 -12.98 24.40
CA VAL A 246 0.66 -11.84 23.45
C VAL A 246 -0.74 -11.23 23.55
N ARG A 247 -1.77 -12.06 23.66
CA ARG A 247 -3.16 -11.63 23.79
C ARG A 247 -3.41 -10.84 25.06
N ASP A 248 -2.86 -11.30 26.17
CA ASP A 248 -3.07 -10.69 27.50
C ASP A 248 -2.24 -9.41 27.70
N ASN A 249 -1.00 -9.41 27.20
CA ASN A 249 -0.02 -8.37 27.53
C ASN A 249 0.37 -7.46 26.35
N SER A 250 -0.09 -7.75 25.13
CA SER A 250 0.33 -7.02 23.89
C SER A 250 1.86 -6.97 23.72
N THR A 251 2.58 -8.00 24.16
CA THR A 251 4.04 -8.09 24.03
C THR A 251 4.40 -8.81 22.74
N PRO A 252 5.20 -8.20 21.84
CA PRO A 252 5.60 -8.88 20.61
C PRO A 252 6.50 -10.08 20.90
N TYR A 253 6.38 -11.11 20.06
CA TYR A 253 7.08 -12.38 20.23
C TYR A 253 7.70 -12.86 18.93
N LEU A 254 8.86 -13.51 19.00
CA LEU A 254 9.40 -14.32 17.91
C LEU A 254 9.45 -15.78 18.33
N VAL A 255 8.80 -16.63 17.54
CA VAL A 255 8.88 -18.09 17.66
C VAL A 255 9.78 -18.59 16.53
N HIS A 256 10.95 -19.10 16.87
CA HIS A 256 11.86 -19.79 15.96
C HIS A 256 11.55 -21.28 16.02
N ALA A 257 10.95 -21.81 14.95
CA ALA A 257 10.57 -23.21 14.83
C ALA A 257 11.52 -23.93 13.87
N ARG A 258 12.35 -24.84 14.37
CA ARG A 258 13.16 -25.71 13.50
C ARG A 258 12.27 -26.73 12.83
N VAL A 259 12.31 -26.82 11.51
CA VAL A 259 11.44 -27.70 10.70
C VAL A 259 12.23 -28.35 9.57
N PRO A 260 11.93 -29.58 9.16
CA PRO A 260 12.56 -30.18 8.01
C PRO A 260 11.92 -29.70 6.69
N LEU A 261 12.70 -29.54 5.64
CA LEU A 261 12.20 -29.37 4.28
C LEU A 261 12.13 -30.74 3.57
N LEU A 262 10.97 -31.40 3.61
CA LEU A 262 10.78 -32.74 3.04
C LEU A 262 10.32 -32.71 1.57
N GLY A 263 9.56 -31.70 1.20
CA GLY A 263 9.13 -31.45 -0.18
C GLY A 263 10.21 -30.80 -1.05
N HIS A 264 9.88 -30.52 -2.31
CA HIS A 264 10.65 -29.61 -3.14
C HIS A 264 10.45 -28.18 -2.64
N HIS A 265 11.38 -27.26 -2.96
CA HIS A 265 11.21 -25.86 -2.58
C HIS A 265 9.93 -25.29 -3.20
N THR A 266 9.80 -25.46 -4.52
CA THR A 266 8.57 -25.21 -5.28
C THR A 266 8.42 -26.30 -6.35
N SER A 267 7.26 -26.34 -7.04
CA SER A 267 6.99 -27.25 -8.16
C SER A 267 8.04 -27.26 -9.27
N GLY A 268 8.73 -26.13 -9.47
CA GLY A 268 9.76 -25.96 -10.50
C GLY A 268 11.18 -26.21 -10.03
N VAL A 269 11.42 -26.27 -8.72
CA VAL A 269 12.78 -26.36 -8.14
C VAL A 269 12.91 -27.65 -7.33
N ARG A 270 13.48 -28.65 -7.99
CA ARG A 270 13.59 -30.01 -7.41
C ARG A 270 14.80 -30.11 -6.49
N LYS A 271 14.58 -30.58 -5.26
CA LYS A 271 15.62 -30.78 -4.24
C LYS A 271 16.75 -31.71 -4.68
N ASP A 272 16.45 -32.68 -5.54
CA ASP A 272 17.40 -33.68 -6.03
C ASP A 272 18.55 -33.08 -6.86
N PHE A 273 18.43 -31.83 -7.32
CA PHE A 273 19.48 -31.17 -8.10
C PHE A 273 20.56 -30.48 -7.26
N TYR A 274 20.28 -30.15 -6.00
CA TYR A 274 21.18 -29.31 -5.20
C TYR A 274 21.39 -29.77 -3.78
N ARG A 275 20.55 -30.69 -3.25
CA ARG A 275 20.69 -31.21 -1.90
C ARG A 275 21.42 -32.56 -1.91
N THR A 276 22.28 -32.77 -0.92
CA THR A 276 23.01 -34.06 -0.75
C THR A 276 22.14 -35.13 -0.12
N GLU A 277 22.48 -36.40 -0.30
CA GLU A 277 21.78 -37.50 0.33
C GLU A 277 21.80 -37.42 1.85
N ASP A 278 22.93 -36.98 2.44
CA ASP A 278 23.08 -36.82 3.89
C ASP A 278 22.14 -35.74 4.42
N ASP A 279 22.01 -34.61 3.72
CA ASP A 279 21.08 -33.55 4.07
C ASP A 279 19.62 -34.02 3.96
N LEU A 280 19.27 -34.71 2.88
CA LEU A 280 17.91 -35.27 2.70
C LEU A 280 17.57 -36.27 3.83
N ARG A 281 18.54 -37.11 4.24
CA ARG A 281 18.38 -38.05 5.35
C ARG A 281 18.23 -37.34 6.69
N LYS A 282 19.06 -36.32 6.97
CA LYS A 282 18.91 -35.46 8.15
C LYS A 282 17.49 -34.95 8.31
N HIS A 283 16.95 -34.34 7.25
CA HIS A 283 15.60 -33.81 7.28
C HIS A 283 14.51 -34.90 7.41
N SER A 284 14.72 -36.07 6.80
CA SER A 284 13.73 -37.18 6.88
C SER A 284 13.59 -37.74 8.29
N ASN A 285 14.63 -37.68 9.14
CA ASN A 285 14.57 -38.15 10.51
C ASN A 285 13.60 -37.32 11.38
N ASP A 286 13.39 -36.07 11.01
CA ASP A 286 12.56 -35.10 11.75
C ASP A 286 11.15 -34.96 11.13
N ASP A 287 10.68 -35.98 10.37
CA ASP A 287 9.34 -35.95 9.74
C ASP A 287 8.23 -35.81 10.81
N PRO A 288 7.47 -34.72 10.83
CA PRO A 288 6.45 -34.49 11.85
C PRO A 288 5.32 -35.52 11.81
N TYR A 289 5.01 -36.06 10.61
CA TYR A 289 3.99 -37.10 10.48
C TYR A 289 4.43 -38.42 11.15
N ASP A 290 5.65 -38.90 10.85
CA ASP A 290 6.19 -40.13 11.43
C ASP A 290 6.37 -39.96 12.94
N ASN A 291 6.81 -38.79 13.41
CA ASN A 291 6.94 -38.49 14.82
C ASN A 291 5.62 -38.54 15.57
N LEU A 292 4.55 -37.92 15.04
CA LEU A 292 3.25 -37.95 15.66
C LEU A 292 2.66 -39.37 15.66
N ARG A 293 2.75 -40.11 14.55
CA ARG A 293 2.29 -41.50 14.46
C ARG A 293 2.95 -42.36 15.52
N LYS A 294 4.27 -42.21 15.71
CA LYS A 294 5.06 -42.95 16.73
C LYS A 294 4.60 -42.64 18.16
N VAL A 295 4.34 -41.36 18.46
CA VAL A 295 3.83 -40.94 19.77
C VAL A 295 2.44 -41.55 20.02
N LEU A 296 1.53 -41.51 19.05
CA LEU A 296 0.19 -42.06 19.19
C LEU A 296 0.19 -43.57 19.43
N LEU A 297 1.05 -44.32 18.71
CA LEU A 297 1.23 -45.78 18.92
C LEU A 297 1.78 -46.07 20.33
N GLN A 298 2.75 -45.27 20.82
CA GLN A 298 3.30 -45.40 22.18
C GLN A 298 2.26 -45.10 23.26
N GLN A 299 1.30 -44.21 22.96
CA GLN A 299 0.16 -43.92 23.83
C GLN A 299 -0.97 -44.94 23.74
N GLY A 300 -0.82 -45.99 22.92
CA GLY A 300 -1.75 -47.11 22.83
C GLY A 300 -2.88 -46.92 21.80
N VAL A 301 -2.75 -45.94 20.90
CA VAL A 301 -3.70 -45.81 19.76
C VAL A 301 -3.51 -47.00 18.83
N ASP A 302 -4.60 -47.66 18.40
CA ASP A 302 -4.56 -48.81 17.50
C ASP A 302 -4.02 -48.40 16.11
N GLU A 303 -3.06 -49.15 15.62
CA GLU A 303 -2.46 -48.94 14.30
C GLU A 303 -3.47 -49.05 13.15
N ASN A 304 -4.44 -49.99 13.24
CA ASN A 304 -5.48 -50.12 12.24
C ASN A 304 -6.36 -48.85 12.18
N HIS A 305 -6.67 -48.25 13.30
CA HIS A 305 -7.39 -46.98 13.36
C HIS A 305 -6.63 -45.85 12.69
N LEU A 306 -5.32 -45.75 12.87
CA LEU A 306 -4.49 -44.76 12.19
C LEU A 306 -4.50 -44.99 10.66
N ASN A 307 -4.42 -46.23 10.22
CA ASN A 307 -4.46 -46.60 8.80
C ASN A 307 -5.83 -46.26 8.18
N GLU A 308 -6.93 -46.45 8.92
CA GLU A 308 -8.28 -46.06 8.50
C GLU A 308 -8.36 -44.53 8.28
N ILE A 309 -7.91 -43.74 9.23
CA ILE A 309 -7.86 -42.25 9.12
C ILE A 309 -7.08 -41.84 7.87
N GLU A 310 -5.93 -42.44 7.62
CA GLU A 310 -5.10 -42.13 6.45
C GLU A 310 -5.79 -42.46 5.13
N SER A 311 -6.50 -43.63 5.07
CA SER A 311 -7.25 -44.03 3.90
C SER A 311 -8.41 -43.07 3.62
N GLU A 312 -9.21 -42.78 4.63
CA GLU A 312 -10.33 -41.83 4.54
C GLU A 312 -9.84 -40.43 4.12
N ALA A 313 -8.77 -39.91 4.72
CA ALA A 313 -8.19 -38.63 4.34
C ALA A 313 -7.72 -38.65 2.89
N THR A 314 -7.10 -39.71 2.44
CA THR A 314 -6.61 -39.85 1.05
C THR A 314 -7.76 -39.85 0.04
N GLU A 315 -8.82 -40.60 0.30
CA GLU A 315 -10.00 -40.63 -0.54
C GLU A 315 -10.73 -39.30 -0.58
N PHE A 316 -10.87 -38.65 0.59
CA PHE A 316 -11.47 -37.33 0.71
C PHE A 316 -10.71 -36.28 -0.11
N ILE A 317 -9.38 -36.20 0.07
CA ILE A 317 -8.55 -35.23 -0.66
C ILE A 317 -8.61 -35.47 -2.17
N LYS A 318 -8.62 -36.73 -2.61
CA LYS A 318 -8.78 -37.06 -4.03
C LYS A 318 -10.12 -36.58 -4.58
N SER A 319 -11.21 -36.81 -3.85
CA SER A 319 -12.55 -36.33 -4.23
C SER A 319 -12.59 -34.80 -4.32
N GLU A 320 -12.00 -34.08 -3.37
CA GLU A 320 -11.92 -32.61 -3.39
C GLU A 320 -11.07 -32.07 -4.55
N PHE A 321 -10.00 -32.80 -4.93
CA PHE A 321 -9.20 -32.44 -6.10
C PHE A 321 -9.99 -32.61 -7.41
N ASP A 322 -10.66 -33.75 -7.59
CA ASP A 322 -11.48 -34.02 -8.79
C ASP A 322 -12.60 -32.98 -8.93
N LYS A 323 -13.23 -32.61 -7.83
CA LYS A 323 -14.22 -31.53 -7.77
C LYS A 323 -13.61 -30.15 -8.14
N ALA A 324 -12.43 -29.82 -7.65
CA ALA A 324 -11.75 -28.58 -7.98
C ALA A 324 -11.33 -28.52 -9.46
N VAL A 325 -10.91 -29.63 -10.03
CA VAL A 325 -10.60 -29.74 -11.48
C VAL A 325 -11.84 -29.44 -12.31
N ALA A 326 -13.00 -29.95 -11.89
CA ALA A 326 -14.29 -29.76 -12.59
C ALA A 326 -14.85 -28.31 -12.46
N SER A 327 -14.34 -27.49 -11.52
CA SER A 327 -14.83 -26.14 -11.33
C SER A 327 -14.54 -25.21 -12.53
N PRO A 328 -15.41 -24.21 -12.80
CA PRO A 328 -15.29 -23.36 -13.98
C PRO A 328 -14.04 -22.47 -13.96
N GLU A 329 -13.55 -22.16 -15.15
CA GLU A 329 -12.50 -21.15 -15.33
C GLU A 329 -13.05 -19.74 -15.08
N PRO A 330 -12.20 -18.75 -14.74
CA PRO A 330 -12.62 -17.37 -14.60
C PRO A 330 -13.18 -16.80 -15.90
N LEU A 331 -14.17 -15.90 -15.79
CA LEU A 331 -14.65 -15.16 -16.97
C LEU A 331 -13.56 -14.19 -17.45
N ALA A 332 -13.24 -14.22 -18.74
CA ALA A 332 -12.23 -13.33 -19.33
C ALA A 332 -12.55 -11.83 -19.09
N SER A 333 -13.84 -11.47 -19.09
CA SER A 333 -14.29 -10.09 -18.80
C SER A 333 -13.99 -9.62 -17.38
N SER A 334 -13.74 -10.54 -16.44
CA SER A 334 -13.43 -10.16 -15.04
C SER A 334 -12.02 -9.62 -14.85
N VAL A 335 -11.16 -9.65 -15.88
CA VAL A 335 -9.75 -9.20 -15.78
C VAL A 335 -9.61 -7.72 -15.39
N THR A 336 -10.58 -6.88 -15.70
CA THR A 336 -10.57 -5.45 -15.36
C THR A 336 -11.31 -5.11 -14.06
N ASN A 337 -11.92 -6.09 -13.39
CA ASN A 337 -12.66 -5.87 -12.16
C ASN A 337 -11.71 -5.64 -10.98
N HIS A 338 -12.16 -4.83 -10.02
CA HIS A 338 -11.46 -4.60 -8.74
C HIS A 338 -10.09 -3.90 -8.86
N VAL A 339 -9.80 -3.21 -9.96
CA VAL A 339 -8.58 -2.38 -10.07
C VAL A 339 -8.59 -1.27 -9.00
N PHE A 340 -9.76 -0.70 -8.76
CA PHE A 340 -10.03 0.28 -7.70
C PHE A 340 -11.38 -0.03 -7.05
N ALA A 341 -11.51 0.34 -5.78
CA ALA A 341 -12.80 0.47 -5.12
C ALA A 341 -13.49 1.77 -5.61
N ALA A 342 -14.83 1.79 -5.59
CA ALA A 342 -15.59 2.96 -6.00
C ALA A 342 -15.32 4.16 -5.07
N THR A 343 -15.09 5.34 -5.65
CA THR A 343 -14.97 6.59 -4.88
C THR A 343 -16.32 7.25 -4.68
N ASN A 344 -16.54 7.83 -3.50
CA ASN A 344 -17.75 8.55 -3.16
C ASN A 344 -17.69 10.05 -3.54
N ILE A 345 -16.50 10.57 -3.83
CA ILE A 345 -16.29 11.96 -4.21
C ILE A 345 -16.28 12.08 -5.74
N THR A 346 -17.44 12.35 -6.31
CA THR A 346 -17.67 12.46 -7.77
C THR A 346 -17.88 13.89 -8.25
N GLU A 347 -18.19 14.82 -7.34
CA GLU A 347 -18.48 16.22 -7.62
C GLU A 347 -17.70 17.14 -6.68
N GLU A 348 -17.36 18.34 -7.14
CA GLU A 348 -16.80 19.41 -6.31
C GLU A 348 -17.90 19.90 -5.36
N LYS A 349 -17.60 19.95 -4.03
CA LYS A 349 -18.52 20.41 -2.99
C LYS A 349 -17.87 21.47 -2.13
N GLY A 350 -18.70 22.28 -1.46
CA GLY A 350 -18.24 23.39 -0.63
C GLY A 350 -17.90 24.64 -1.46
N GLU A 351 -17.49 25.69 -0.77
CA GLU A 351 -17.15 26.98 -1.38
C GLU A 351 -15.63 27.15 -1.47
N ARG A 352 -15.12 27.34 -2.70
CA ARG A 352 -13.68 27.49 -2.98
C ARG A 352 -13.09 28.79 -2.39
N ALA A 353 -13.88 29.87 -2.33
CA ALA A 353 -13.42 31.18 -1.91
C ALA A 353 -14.51 31.94 -1.11
N PRO A 354 -14.83 31.50 0.11
CA PRO A 354 -15.78 32.18 0.98
C PRO A 354 -15.37 33.64 1.24
N LYS A 355 -16.37 34.53 1.29
CA LYS A 355 -16.13 35.98 1.41
C LYS A 355 -15.58 36.41 2.78
N ASP A 356 -15.83 35.61 3.80
CA ASP A 356 -15.42 35.83 5.20
C ASP A 356 -14.08 35.22 5.56
N LYS A 357 -13.41 34.55 4.61
CA LYS A 357 -12.12 33.90 4.81
C LYS A 357 -10.95 34.69 4.25
N GLU A 358 -9.81 34.56 4.90
CA GLU A 358 -8.55 35.17 4.49
C GLU A 358 -7.78 34.31 3.50
N LYS A 359 -6.79 34.91 2.82
CA LYS A 359 -5.86 34.16 1.98
C LYS A 359 -4.85 33.43 2.86
N VAL A 360 -4.65 32.13 2.57
CA VAL A 360 -3.74 31.24 3.27
C VAL A 360 -2.65 30.72 2.35
N LEU A 361 -1.52 30.36 2.92
CA LEU A 361 -0.43 29.67 2.22
C LEU A 361 -0.82 28.23 1.91
N MET A 362 -0.18 27.63 0.94
CA MET A 362 -0.43 26.24 0.57
C MET A 362 -0.12 25.26 1.72
N VAL A 363 0.95 25.53 2.50
CA VAL A 363 1.29 24.74 3.69
C VAL A 363 0.24 24.87 4.79
N ASP A 364 -0.33 26.08 5.00
CA ASP A 364 -1.40 26.28 5.98
C ASP A 364 -2.70 25.59 5.55
N ALA A 365 -2.99 25.60 4.26
CA ALA A 365 -4.16 24.87 3.71
C ALA A 365 -4.06 23.36 3.94
N ALA A 366 -2.87 22.77 3.82
CA ALA A 366 -2.62 21.36 4.16
C ALA A 366 -2.84 21.13 5.66
N LEU A 367 -2.24 21.96 6.52
CA LEU A 367 -2.41 21.87 7.98
C LEU A 367 -3.89 21.96 8.39
N PHE A 368 -4.65 22.89 7.83
CA PHE A 368 -6.07 23.05 8.16
C PHE A 368 -6.91 21.88 7.67
N ALA A 369 -6.63 21.36 6.48
CA ALA A 369 -7.30 20.18 5.96
C ALA A 369 -7.06 18.95 6.87
N ILE A 370 -5.81 18.70 7.27
CA ILE A 370 -5.46 17.57 8.15
C ILE A 370 -6.10 17.74 9.52
N ARG A 371 -6.11 18.94 10.08
CA ARG A 371 -6.78 19.24 11.36
C ARG A 371 -8.27 18.92 11.30
N GLU A 372 -8.96 19.42 10.27
CA GLU A 372 -10.38 19.16 10.07
C GLU A 372 -10.68 17.67 9.90
N ILE A 373 -9.84 16.94 9.14
CA ILE A 373 -9.92 15.48 9.01
C ILE A 373 -9.78 14.80 10.37
N MET A 374 -8.80 15.18 11.17
CA MET A 374 -8.55 14.55 12.47
C MET A 374 -9.64 14.89 13.51
N GLU A 375 -10.32 16.04 13.38
CA GLU A 375 -11.50 16.39 14.17
C GLU A 375 -12.70 15.51 13.82
N ASP A 376 -12.92 15.27 12.51
CA ASP A 376 -14.08 14.56 12.00
C ASP A 376 -13.91 13.02 12.06
N TYR A 377 -12.66 12.51 11.98
CA TYR A 377 -12.35 11.08 11.89
C TYR A 377 -11.39 10.63 13.01
N PRO A 378 -11.92 10.08 14.11
CA PRO A 378 -11.09 9.54 15.20
C PRO A 378 -10.10 8.46 14.74
N GLU A 379 -10.42 7.70 13.68
CA GLU A 379 -9.59 6.67 13.08
C GLU A 379 -8.44 7.21 12.21
N ALA A 380 -8.37 8.53 11.97
CA ALA A 380 -7.28 9.15 11.25
C ALA A 380 -5.99 9.20 12.07
N LEU A 381 -4.88 8.77 11.49
CA LEU A 381 -3.52 8.88 12.02
C LEU A 381 -2.64 9.69 11.06
N VAL A 382 -1.68 10.44 11.63
CA VAL A 382 -0.66 11.17 10.86
C VAL A 382 0.71 10.76 11.36
N TYR A 383 1.55 10.21 10.48
CA TYR A 383 2.90 9.81 10.86
C TYR A 383 3.92 9.85 9.72
N GLY A 384 5.16 9.91 10.10
CA GLY A 384 6.33 9.98 9.23
C GLY A 384 7.54 10.44 10.02
N GLN A 385 8.66 10.70 9.35
CA GLN A 385 9.82 11.26 9.99
C GLN A 385 9.57 12.74 10.31
N ASP A 386 9.85 13.16 11.55
CA ASP A 386 9.72 14.53 12.04
C ASP A 386 8.31 15.15 12.01
N VAL A 387 7.28 14.36 11.72
CA VAL A 387 5.87 14.80 11.63
C VAL A 387 5.28 15.14 13.00
N GLY A 388 5.66 14.38 14.03
CA GLY A 388 5.11 14.49 15.38
C GLY A 388 5.73 15.62 16.22
N ARG A 389 5.16 15.80 17.41
CA ARG A 389 5.65 16.69 18.47
C ARG A 389 5.84 18.15 18.00
N ARG A 390 7.02 18.73 18.29
CA ARG A 390 7.24 20.17 18.12
C ARG A 390 7.51 20.60 16.69
N LEU A 391 8.10 19.74 15.85
CA LEU A 391 8.47 20.16 14.50
C LEU A 391 7.24 20.20 13.59
N GLY A 392 6.45 19.15 13.55
CA GLY A 392 5.24 19.06 12.73
C GLY A 392 5.53 19.03 11.24
N GLY A 393 6.47 18.16 10.82
CA GLY A 393 6.96 18.06 9.46
C GLY A 393 8.11 19.04 9.14
N VAL A 394 8.96 18.70 8.17
CA VAL A 394 10.11 19.53 7.76
C VAL A 394 9.63 20.89 7.24
N PHE A 395 8.47 20.95 6.62
CA PHE A 395 7.86 22.18 6.11
C PHE A 395 6.74 22.71 7.01
N ARG A 396 6.53 22.10 8.21
CA ARG A 396 5.55 22.50 9.23
C ARG A 396 4.08 22.32 8.84
N GLU A 397 3.80 21.47 7.90
CA GLU A 397 2.46 21.11 7.42
C GLU A 397 1.62 20.28 8.42
N ALA A 398 2.24 19.78 9.48
CA ALA A 398 1.59 19.14 10.63
C ALA A 398 1.87 19.87 11.95
N ALA A 399 2.28 21.14 11.89
CA ALA A 399 2.61 21.94 13.08
C ALA A 399 1.43 21.99 14.05
N THR A 400 1.71 21.80 15.35
CA THR A 400 0.72 21.81 16.46
C THR A 400 -0.28 20.63 16.48
N LEU A 401 -0.34 19.79 15.47
CA LEU A 401 -1.30 18.67 15.45
C LEU A 401 -1.03 17.65 16.58
N ALA A 402 0.24 17.34 16.87
CA ALA A 402 0.59 16.45 17.97
C ALA A 402 0.23 17.04 19.33
N GLU A 403 0.28 18.37 19.50
CA GLU A 403 -0.16 19.05 20.72
C GLU A 403 -1.68 18.99 20.87
N GLN A 404 -2.41 19.08 19.76
CA GLN A 404 -3.87 19.09 19.75
C GLN A 404 -4.46 17.67 19.88
N PHE A 405 -3.91 16.69 19.16
CA PHE A 405 -4.49 15.34 19.06
C PHE A 405 -3.71 14.27 19.84
N GLY A 406 -2.52 14.61 20.34
CA GLY A 406 -1.64 13.71 21.08
C GLY A 406 -0.70 12.87 20.23
N ASP A 407 0.42 12.46 20.84
CA ASP A 407 1.47 11.65 20.20
C ASP A 407 0.99 10.25 19.75
N HIS A 408 -0.17 9.80 20.21
CA HIS A 408 -0.77 8.53 19.79
C HIS A 408 -1.51 8.63 18.45
N ARG A 409 -1.81 9.85 17.96
CA ARG A 409 -2.44 10.11 16.67
C ARG A 409 -1.50 10.81 15.69
N VAL A 410 -0.56 11.62 16.19
CA VAL A 410 0.42 12.32 15.36
C VAL A 410 1.81 12.02 15.91
N PHE A 411 2.57 11.18 15.22
CA PHE A 411 3.82 10.64 15.77
C PHE A 411 4.95 10.52 14.75
N ASN A 412 6.17 10.51 15.29
CA ASN A 412 7.37 10.27 14.50
C ASN A 412 7.61 8.76 14.31
N THR A 413 8.16 8.42 13.16
CA THR A 413 8.74 7.10 12.90
C THR A 413 10.26 7.15 12.97
N ALA A 414 10.90 5.99 12.95
CA ALA A 414 12.31 5.86 12.58
C ALA A 414 12.51 6.25 11.10
N ILE A 415 13.77 6.33 10.65
CA ILE A 415 14.11 6.50 9.23
C ILE A 415 13.89 5.15 8.53
N GLN A 416 12.67 4.92 8.08
CA GLN A 416 12.18 3.63 7.58
C GLN A 416 11.01 3.89 6.60
N GLU A 417 11.33 4.35 5.40
CA GLU A 417 10.33 4.70 4.38
C GLU A 417 9.49 3.50 3.96
N ALA A 418 10.06 2.30 3.96
CA ALA A 418 9.30 1.08 3.69
C ALA A 418 8.23 0.84 4.75
N TYR A 419 8.57 1.03 6.04
CA TYR A 419 7.59 0.92 7.13
C TYR A 419 6.51 2.00 7.03
N ILE A 420 6.89 3.26 6.78
CA ILE A 420 5.94 4.38 6.66
C ILE A 420 4.88 4.07 5.61
N ILE A 421 5.29 3.60 4.44
CA ILE A 421 4.39 3.27 3.34
C ILE A 421 3.66 1.94 3.59
N GLY A 422 4.40 0.87 3.84
CA GLY A 422 3.86 -0.49 3.89
C GLY A 422 2.91 -0.77 5.06
N SER A 423 3.13 -0.14 6.23
CA SER A 423 2.24 -0.31 7.40
C SER A 423 0.81 0.18 7.15
N THR A 424 0.63 1.08 6.17
CA THR A 424 -0.70 1.60 5.80
C THR A 424 -1.63 0.49 5.28
N VAL A 425 -1.10 -0.58 4.69
CA VAL A 425 -1.87 -1.75 4.25
C VAL A 425 -2.61 -2.38 5.41
N GLY A 426 -1.85 -2.73 6.45
CA GLY A 426 -2.42 -3.37 7.63
C GLY A 426 -3.34 -2.45 8.43
N MET A 427 -2.97 -1.18 8.57
CA MET A 427 -3.81 -0.18 9.24
C MET A 427 -5.15 0.00 8.51
N SER A 428 -5.13 0.15 7.19
CA SER A 428 -6.35 0.24 6.38
C SER A 428 -7.21 -1.03 6.49
N ALA A 429 -6.59 -2.21 6.55
CA ALA A 429 -7.32 -3.47 6.66
C ALA A 429 -8.15 -3.58 7.96
N VAL A 430 -7.76 -2.91 9.03
CA VAL A 430 -8.48 -2.86 10.31
C VAL A 430 -9.33 -1.59 10.48
N GLY A 431 -9.43 -0.74 9.47
CA GLY A 431 -10.29 0.45 9.49
C GLY A 431 -9.63 1.75 9.98
N VAL A 432 -8.33 1.73 10.23
CA VAL A 432 -7.54 2.95 10.49
C VAL A 432 -7.26 3.64 9.16
N LYS A 433 -7.31 4.98 9.14
CA LYS A 433 -7.13 5.81 7.94
C LYS A 433 -5.81 6.61 8.05
N PRO A 434 -4.70 6.08 7.59
CA PRO A 434 -3.40 6.73 7.71
C PRO A 434 -3.20 7.85 6.69
N ILE A 435 -2.64 8.96 7.17
CA ILE A 435 -1.99 10.01 6.40
C ILE A 435 -0.51 9.90 6.71
N VAL A 436 0.32 9.57 5.73
CA VAL A 436 1.76 9.38 5.93
C VAL A 436 2.55 10.36 5.10
N GLU A 437 3.73 10.74 5.60
CA GLU A 437 4.62 11.67 4.93
C GLU A 437 6.00 11.05 4.70
N ILE A 438 6.47 11.16 3.47
CA ILE A 438 7.85 10.94 3.05
C ILE A 438 8.46 12.34 2.89
N GLN A 439 9.54 12.66 3.60
CA GLN A 439 10.07 14.01 3.69
C GLN A 439 10.42 14.67 2.35
N PHE A 440 10.89 13.87 1.38
CA PHE A 440 11.26 14.34 0.03
C PHE A 440 11.02 13.23 -0.99
N ALA A 441 10.69 13.62 -2.22
CA ALA A 441 10.51 12.68 -3.33
C ALA A 441 11.74 11.79 -3.55
N ASP A 442 12.94 12.34 -3.38
CA ASP A 442 14.22 11.64 -3.50
C ASP A 442 14.37 10.49 -2.48
N TYR A 443 13.61 10.49 -1.38
CA TYR A 443 13.68 9.50 -0.31
C TYR A 443 12.61 8.40 -0.39
N ILE A 444 11.69 8.45 -1.36
CA ILE A 444 10.62 7.46 -1.47
C ILE A 444 11.13 6.06 -1.89
N TYR A 445 12.30 5.98 -2.51
CA TYR A 445 12.80 4.77 -3.15
C TYR A 445 12.88 3.53 -2.23
N PRO A 446 13.32 3.59 -0.97
CA PRO A 446 13.24 2.45 -0.07
C PRO A 446 11.80 1.96 0.17
N GLY A 447 10.81 2.86 0.10
CA GLY A 447 9.39 2.53 0.28
C GLY A 447 8.68 2.10 -1.01
N LEU A 448 9.30 2.26 -2.19
CA LEU A 448 8.69 1.85 -3.47
C LEU A 448 8.41 0.36 -3.53
N ASN A 449 9.22 -0.46 -2.88
CA ASN A 449 8.98 -1.89 -2.84
C ASN A 449 7.61 -2.21 -2.23
N GLN A 450 7.29 -1.64 -1.07
CA GLN A 450 5.98 -1.79 -0.42
C GLN A 450 4.84 -1.19 -1.26
N LEU A 451 5.07 -0.03 -1.89
CA LEU A 451 4.09 0.61 -2.76
C LEU A 451 3.74 -0.28 -3.98
N VAL A 452 4.75 -0.91 -4.59
CA VAL A 452 4.58 -1.76 -5.79
C VAL A 452 4.07 -3.14 -5.43
N THR A 453 4.59 -3.77 -4.37
CA THR A 453 4.31 -5.19 -4.09
C THR A 453 3.03 -5.37 -3.29
N GLU A 454 2.78 -4.52 -2.29
CA GLU A 454 1.69 -4.68 -1.35
C GLU A 454 0.52 -3.73 -1.64
N ILE A 455 0.76 -2.42 -1.69
CA ILE A 455 -0.32 -1.42 -1.77
C ILE A 455 -1.04 -1.48 -3.11
N SER A 456 -0.29 -1.35 -4.21
CA SER A 456 -0.88 -1.15 -5.54
C SER A 456 -1.69 -2.34 -6.06
N LYS A 457 -1.41 -3.53 -5.56
CA LYS A 457 -2.03 -4.79 -6.02
C LYS A 457 -3.13 -5.31 -5.11
N SER A 458 -3.20 -4.80 -3.87
CA SER A 458 -4.08 -5.34 -2.83
C SER A 458 -5.55 -5.43 -3.25
N CYS A 459 -6.14 -4.34 -3.73
CA CYS A 459 -7.55 -4.32 -4.15
C CYS A 459 -7.81 -5.31 -5.30
N TYR A 460 -6.96 -5.31 -6.32
CA TYR A 460 -7.10 -6.16 -7.49
C TYR A 460 -6.95 -7.65 -7.18
N LEU A 461 -5.87 -8.03 -6.49
CA LEU A 461 -5.58 -9.43 -6.20
C LEU A 461 -6.48 -10.00 -5.10
N SER A 462 -7.05 -9.17 -4.26
CA SER A 462 -8.03 -9.58 -3.25
C SER A 462 -9.48 -9.61 -3.75
N CYS A 463 -9.72 -9.36 -5.04
CA CYS A 463 -11.07 -9.22 -5.57
C CYS A 463 -11.91 -8.17 -4.82
N GLY A 464 -11.28 -7.03 -4.46
CA GLY A 464 -11.94 -5.91 -3.79
C GLY A 464 -12.10 -6.05 -2.27
N LYS A 465 -11.68 -7.16 -1.64
CA LYS A 465 -11.80 -7.34 -0.19
C LYS A 465 -10.92 -6.42 0.64
N PHE A 466 -9.77 -6.01 0.09
CA PHE A 466 -8.79 -5.16 0.78
C PHE A 466 -8.38 -3.97 -0.11
N PRO A 467 -9.26 -3.00 -0.34
CA PRO A 467 -8.85 -1.69 -0.82
C PRO A 467 -8.02 -1.01 0.27
N ILE A 468 -7.05 -0.19 -0.14
CA ILE A 468 -6.13 0.47 0.81
C ILE A 468 -6.45 1.96 0.87
N GLN A 469 -7.19 2.36 1.89
CA GLN A 469 -7.46 3.78 2.15
C GLN A 469 -6.25 4.40 2.84
N THR A 470 -5.40 5.07 2.06
CA THR A 470 -4.21 5.77 2.57
C THR A 470 -3.90 7.00 1.74
N LEU A 471 -3.44 8.06 2.41
CA LEU A 471 -2.88 9.26 1.78
C LEU A 471 -1.38 9.32 2.07
N ILE A 472 -0.57 9.20 1.01
CA ILE A 472 0.89 9.30 1.06
C ILE A 472 1.29 10.67 0.54
N ARG A 473 1.78 11.55 1.41
CA ARG A 473 2.22 12.90 1.09
C ARG A 473 3.72 12.91 0.78
N VAL A 474 4.08 13.57 -0.32
CA VAL A 474 5.46 13.59 -0.82
C VAL A 474 5.83 14.99 -1.27
N PRO A 475 6.58 15.76 -0.49
CA PRO A 475 7.19 17.02 -0.91
C PRO A 475 8.15 16.80 -2.09
N ILE A 476 7.95 17.57 -3.19
CA ILE A 476 8.61 17.37 -4.49
C ILE A 476 9.12 18.69 -5.08
N GLY A 477 9.96 18.62 -6.09
CA GLY A 477 10.35 19.72 -6.96
C GLY A 477 11.48 20.60 -6.44
N ALA A 478 12.06 21.39 -7.33
CA ALA A 478 13.13 22.32 -7.05
C ALA A 478 12.59 23.70 -6.60
N TYR A 479 13.33 24.39 -5.74
CA TYR A 479 12.91 25.69 -5.19
C TYR A 479 14.03 26.71 -5.02
N GLY A 480 15.16 26.47 -5.70
CA GLY A 480 16.33 27.36 -5.67
C GLY A 480 17.37 26.94 -4.61
N GLY A 481 18.22 25.98 -4.97
CA GLY A 481 19.33 25.50 -4.13
C GLY A 481 19.00 24.31 -3.22
N GLY A 482 17.95 23.54 -3.50
CA GLY A 482 17.65 22.28 -2.81
C GLY A 482 18.68 21.18 -3.10
N GLY A 483 19.29 21.23 -4.28
CA GLY A 483 20.38 20.34 -4.68
C GLY A 483 19.92 18.92 -5.03
N PRO A 484 20.88 17.98 -5.20
CA PRO A 484 20.64 16.70 -5.89
C PRO A 484 19.72 15.70 -5.16
N TYR A 485 19.53 15.85 -3.85
CA TYR A 485 18.75 14.90 -3.04
C TYR A 485 17.51 15.51 -2.37
N HIS A 486 17.14 16.74 -2.76
CA HIS A 486 15.97 17.44 -2.22
C HIS A 486 15.18 18.17 -3.30
N SER A 487 15.37 17.84 -4.57
CA SER A 487 14.74 18.56 -5.69
C SER A 487 14.23 17.63 -6.79
N GLY A 488 14.19 16.32 -6.53
CA GLY A 488 13.80 15.32 -7.50
C GLY A 488 12.34 15.42 -7.93
N SER A 489 12.09 14.93 -9.14
CA SER A 489 10.77 14.70 -9.73
C SER A 489 10.60 13.19 -9.96
N ILE A 490 9.44 12.64 -9.57
CA ILE A 490 9.17 11.19 -9.56
C ILE A 490 7.83 10.82 -10.23
N GLU A 491 7.20 11.75 -10.89
CA GLU A 491 5.87 11.61 -11.47
C GLU A 491 5.78 10.38 -12.39
N SER A 492 6.72 10.27 -13.33
CA SER A 492 6.77 9.15 -14.28
C SER A 492 7.05 7.82 -13.60
N THR A 493 7.90 7.79 -12.58
CA THR A 493 8.17 6.58 -11.77
C THR A 493 6.86 6.08 -11.13
N LEU A 494 6.11 6.97 -10.49
CA LEU A 494 4.84 6.64 -9.85
C LEU A 494 3.76 6.23 -10.85
N LEU A 495 3.69 6.88 -12.02
CA LEU A 495 2.71 6.57 -13.06
C LEU A 495 2.90 5.21 -13.73
N THR A 496 4.09 4.59 -13.59
CA THR A 496 4.30 3.19 -13.98
C THR A 496 3.60 2.20 -13.05
N ILE A 497 3.32 2.58 -11.80
CA ILE A 497 2.67 1.77 -10.79
C ILE A 497 1.16 1.84 -10.98
N LYS A 498 0.53 0.71 -11.35
CA LYS A 498 -0.93 0.66 -11.52
C LYS A 498 -1.60 0.27 -10.20
N GLY A 499 -2.78 0.84 -9.92
CA GLY A 499 -3.52 0.61 -8.67
C GLY A 499 -3.31 1.68 -7.60
N ILE A 500 -2.64 2.79 -7.92
CA ILE A 500 -2.56 4.00 -7.09
C ILE A 500 -3.10 5.20 -7.84
N LYS A 501 -3.58 6.23 -7.12
CA LYS A 501 -3.96 7.53 -7.67
C LYS A 501 -2.88 8.56 -7.34
N ILE A 502 -2.71 9.58 -8.21
CA ILE A 502 -1.64 10.58 -8.06
C ILE A 502 -2.23 11.96 -8.24
N VAL A 503 -2.12 12.81 -7.22
CA VAL A 503 -2.60 14.19 -7.23
C VAL A 503 -1.45 15.17 -7.04
N TYR A 504 -1.59 16.37 -7.60
CA TYR A 504 -0.56 17.39 -7.60
C TYR A 504 -1.19 18.80 -7.53
N PRO A 505 -1.55 19.30 -6.33
CA PRO A 505 -2.11 20.63 -6.17
C PRO A 505 -1.10 21.72 -6.52
N SER A 506 -1.57 22.80 -7.14
CA SER A 506 -0.75 23.95 -7.51
C SER A 506 -1.03 25.22 -6.68
N CYS A 507 -2.05 25.22 -5.82
CA CYS A 507 -2.41 26.36 -4.98
C CYS A 507 -3.08 25.92 -3.67
N ALA A 508 -3.24 26.85 -2.72
CA ALA A 508 -3.79 26.58 -1.39
C ALA A 508 -5.22 26.00 -1.43
N ALA A 509 -6.08 26.49 -2.32
CA ALA A 509 -7.44 25.99 -2.43
C ALA A 509 -7.47 24.54 -2.98
N ASP A 510 -6.66 24.25 -3.99
CA ASP A 510 -6.55 22.90 -4.53
C ASP A 510 -5.89 21.94 -3.52
N MET A 511 -4.90 22.42 -2.73
CA MET A 511 -4.30 21.64 -1.65
C MET A 511 -5.37 21.16 -0.67
N LYS A 512 -6.21 22.05 -0.13
CA LYS A 512 -7.27 21.67 0.81
C LYS A 512 -8.27 20.71 0.20
N GLY A 513 -8.79 21.04 -0.99
CA GLY A 513 -9.85 20.24 -1.64
C GLY A 513 -9.40 18.86 -2.09
N LEU A 514 -8.20 18.74 -2.68
CA LEU A 514 -7.63 17.47 -3.12
C LEU A 514 -7.15 16.61 -1.94
N LEU A 515 -6.56 17.21 -0.89
CA LEU A 515 -6.12 16.48 0.30
C LEU A 515 -7.30 15.79 0.99
N LYS A 516 -8.41 16.51 1.18
CA LYS A 516 -9.63 15.95 1.78
C LYS A 516 -10.25 14.87 0.89
N ALA A 517 -10.31 15.09 -0.42
CA ALA A 517 -10.82 14.07 -1.35
C ALA A 517 -9.91 12.83 -1.39
N ALA A 518 -8.60 13.00 -1.35
CA ALA A 518 -7.63 11.91 -1.31
C ALA A 518 -7.73 11.07 -0.02
N PHE A 519 -7.94 11.72 1.12
CA PHE A 519 -8.19 11.02 2.39
C PHE A 519 -9.48 10.21 2.39
N LEU A 520 -10.55 10.75 1.77
CA LEU A 520 -11.86 10.11 1.69
C LEU A 520 -11.94 9.03 0.59
N ASP A 521 -10.96 8.97 -0.31
CA ASP A 521 -10.91 7.94 -1.35
C ASP A 521 -10.55 6.58 -0.73
N PRO A 522 -11.29 5.50 -1.02
CA PRO A 522 -11.00 4.19 -0.47
C PRO A 522 -9.75 3.53 -1.07
N ASN A 523 -9.10 4.18 -2.02
CA ASN A 523 -7.91 3.68 -2.72
C ASN A 523 -6.66 4.43 -2.30
N PRO A 524 -5.46 3.90 -2.53
CA PRO A 524 -4.22 4.58 -2.21
C PRO A 524 -4.00 5.81 -3.10
N VAL A 525 -3.74 6.95 -2.48
CA VAL A 525 -3.47 8.22 -3.15
C VAL A 525 -2.08 8.72 -2.76
N VAL A 526 -1.23 8.97 -3.73
CA VAL A 526 0.03 9.69 -3.56
C VAL A 526 -0.19 11.15 -3.92
N MET A 527 0.09 12.05 -2.97
CA MET A 527 -0.04 13.50 -3.15
C MET A 527 1.34 14.12 -3.27
N LEU A 528 1.63 14.65 -4.45
CA LEU A 528 2.86 15.35 -4.76
C LEU A 528 2.70 16.83 -4.43
N GLU A 529 3.53 17.35 -3.53
CA GLU A 529 3.39 18.70 -2.99
C GLU A 529 4.63 19.54 -3.29
N HIS A 530 4.51 20.47 -4.25
CA HIS A 530 5.67 21.26 -4.68
C HIS A 530 6.17 22.22 -3.60
N LYS A 531 7.35 21.98 -3.07
CA LYS A 531 7.96 22.75 -1.96
C LYS A 531 8.09 24.25 -2.23
N GLY A 532 8.39 24.61 -3.49
CA GLY A 532 8.48 26.02 -3.90
C GLY A 532 7.16 26.78 -3.79
N LEU A 533 6.03 26.08 -3.76
CA LEU A 533 4.70 26.66 -3.64
C LEU A 533 4.21 26.78 -2.19
N TYR A 534 4.77 26.02 -1.26
CA TYR A 534 4.31 25.97 0.14
C TYR A 534 4.21 27.37 0.78
N TRP A 535 5.24 28.20 0.61
CA TRP A 535 5.35 29.51 1.25
C TRP A 535 5.10 30.66 0.30
N SER A 536 4.85 30.40 -0.99
CA SER A 536 4.71 31.41 -2.06
C SER A 536 5.88 32.42 -2.08
N LYS A 537 7.10 31.95 -1.78
CA LYS A 537 8.32 32.78 -1.73
C LYS A 537 9.11 32.78 -3.03
N VAL A 538 8.85 31.81 -3.92
CA VAL A 538 9.46 31.79 -5.24
C VAL A 538 8.83 32.91 -6.07
N PRO A 539 9.60 33.80 -6.72
CA PRO A 539 9.06 34.89 -7.51
C PRO A 539 8.06 34.41 -8.57
N GLY A 540 6.89 35.03 -8.63
CA GLY A 540 5.81 34.68 -9.56
C GLY A 540 4.83 33.63 -9.02
N THR A 541 5.01 33.13 -7.79
CA THR A 541 4.13 32.14 -7.15
C THR A 541 3.16 32.76 -6.13
N GLU A 542 3.02 34.09 -6.10
CA GLU A 542 2.17 34.80 -5.15
C GLU A 542 0.71 34.35 -5.21
N ASP A 543 0.22 33.94 -6.38
CA ASP A 543 -1.10 33.40 -6.61
C ASP A 543 -1.30 31.96 -6.11
N ALA A 544 -0.26 31.28 -5.62
CA ALA A 544 -0.43 30.00 -4.91
C ALA A 544 -1.16 30.19 -3.58
N LYS A 545 -1.10 31.39 -3.03
CA LYS A 545 -1.85 31.83 -1.87
C LYS A 545 -3.28 32.20 -2.29
N ASN A 546 -4.26 31.43 -1.82
CA ASN A 546 -5.68 31.64 -2.12
C ASN A 546 -6.48 31.88 -0.84
N THR A 547 -7.73 32.35 -1.00
CA THR A 547 -8.73 32.35 0.09
C THR A 547 -8.87 30.93 0.63
N GLU A 548 -8.89 30.76 1.97
CA GLU A 548 -9.14 29.48 2.59
C GLU A 548 -10.52 28.95 2.21
N PRO A 549 -10.64 27.76 1.57
CA PRO A 549 -11.93 27.18 1.24
C PRO A 549 -12.75 26.82 2.48
N SER A 550 -14.06 26.67 2.30
CA SER A 550 -14.96 26.19 3.36
C SER A 550 -14.52 24.81 3.90
N ARG A 551 -15.00 24.47 5.11
CA ARG A 551 -14.64 23.20 5.77
C ARG A 551 -15.04 21.98 4.93
N ASP A 552 -16.16 22.04 4.24
CA ASP A 552 -16.72 20.95 3.42
C ASP A 552 -16.15 20.92 1.98
N TYR A 553 -15.18 21.78 1.66
CA TYR A 553 -14.64 21.87 0.31
C TYR A 553 -13.82 20.63 -0.06
N VAL A 554 -14.24 19.97 -1.16
CA VAL A 554 -13.55 18.81 -1.76
C VAL A 554 -13.54 18.91 -3.27
N ILE A 555 -12.48 18.43 -3.90
CA ILE A 555 -12.32 18.37 -5.36
C ILE A 555 -12.23 16.90 -5.78
N PRO A 556 -13.12 16.39 -6.66
CA PRO A 556 -13.03 15.02 -7.13
C PRO A 556 -11.71 14.77 -7.88
N LEU A 557 -11.10 13.61 -7.61
CA LEU A 557 -9.86 13.21 -8.29
C LEU A 557 -10.15 12.95 -9.77
N GLY A 558 -9.27 13.43 -10.64
CA GLY A 558 -9.46 13.34 -12.10
C GLY A 558 -10.19 14.53 -12.71
N LYS A 559 -10.23 15.68 -12.01
CA LYS A 559 -10.78 16.93 -12.53
C LYS A 559 -9.72 18.03 -12.59
N GLY A 560 -9.37 18.42 -13.82
CA GLY A 560 -8.50 19.57 -14.10
C GLY A 560 -9.22 20.90 -13.94
N ASN A 561 -8.47 22.00 -14.09
CA ASN A 561 -9.00 23.36 -14.01
C ASN A 561 -8.36 24.27 -15.07
N ILE A 562 -9.17 25.12 -15.73
CA ILE A 562 -8.64 26.18 -16.59
C ILE A 562 -8.29 27.37 -15.69
N VAL A 563 -7.00 27.67 -15.56
CA VAL A 563 -6.49 28.74 -14.68
C VAL A 563 -6.21 30.06 -15.40
N LEU A 564 -6.26 30.03 -16.73
CA LEU A 564 -6.23 31.21 -17.60
C LEU A 564 -6.99 30.88 -18.88
N TYR A 565 -7.93 31.76 -19.28
CA TYR A 565 -8.71 31.63 -20.52
C TYR A 565 -8.09 32.47 -21.62
N ALA A 566 -8.09 31.94 -22.84
CA ALA A 566 -7.81 32.74 -24.04
C ALA A 566 -9.07 33.58 -24.43
N ALA A 567 -8.85 34.65 -25.17
CA ALA A 567 -9.95 35.52 -25.65
C ALA A 567 -10.68 34.86 -26.82
N ASP A 568 -12.03 34.87 -26.81
CA ASP A 568 -12.84 34.21 -27.83
C ASP A 568 -12.53 34.72 -29.25
N GLU A 569 -12.27 36.03 -29.41
CA GLU A 569 -11.87 36.62 -30.70
C GLU A 569 -10.56 35.97 -31.21
N LYS A 570 -9.58 35.77 -30.34
CA LYS A 570 -8.29 35.16 -30.71
C LYS A 570 -8.44 33.68 -31.05
N ILE A 571 -9.32 32.97 -30.32
CA ILE A 571 -9.65 31.57 -30.60
C ILE A 571 -10.25 31.43 -31.98
N ASN A 572 -11.26 32.26 -32.29
CA ASN A 572 -11.97 32.26 -33.58
C ASN A 572 -11.06 32.58 -34.77
N ASN A 573 -10.00 33.35 -34.54
CA ASN A 573 -8.97 33.67 -35.53
C ASN A 573 -7.88 32.62 -35.69
N GLY A 574 -7.83 31.56 -34.85
CA GLY A 574 -6.75 30.57 -34.84
C GLY A 574 -5.41 31.09 -34.27
N GLU A 575 -5.44 32.22 -33.52
CA GLU A 575 -4.27 32.90 -32.99
C GLU A 575 -3.88 32.42 -31.57
N THR A 576 -4.32 31.24 -31.17
CA THR A 576 -4.19 30.80 -29.78
C THR A 576 -3.39 29.49 -29.62
N CYS A 577 -2.86 29.27 -28.41
CA CYS A 577 -2.21 28.04 -28.01
C CYS A 577 -2.69 27.67 -26.60
N CYS A 578 -2.79 26.37 -26.30
CA CYS A 578 -3.02 25.91 -24.94
C CYS A 578 -1.73 25.39 -24.30
N ILE A 579 -1.62 25.55 -22.97
CA ILE A 579 -0.59 24.95 -22.14
C ILE A 579 -1.28 23.97 -21.20
N ILE A 580 -0.84 22.71 -21.24
CA ILE A 580 -1.27 21.66 -20.31
C ILE A 580 -0.14 21.47 -19.29
N THR A 581 -0.42 21.67 -17.99
CA THR A 581 0.63 21.68 -16.97
C THR A 581 0.08 21.33 -15.59
N TYR A 582 0.95 21.34 -14.58
CA TYR A 582 0.65 21.13 -13.17
C TYR A 582 1.75 21.72 -12.27
N GLY A 583 1.50 21.82 -10.97
CA GLY A 583 2.48 22.27 -9.99
C GLY A 583 3.14 23.62 -10.34
N MET A 584 4.47 23.69 -10.33
CA MET A 584 5.25 24.88 -10.64
C MET A 584 5.03 25.34 -12.10
N GLY A 585 4.80 24.43 -13.02
CA GLY A 585 4.55 24.74 -14.44
C GLY A 585 3.40 25.73 -14.66
N VAL A 586 2.39 25.72 -13.77
CA VAL A 586 1.27 26.69 -13.80
C VAL A 586 1.79 28.13 -13.69
N TYR A 587 2.77 28.38 -12.83
CA TYR A 587 3.31 29.72 -12.59
C TYR A 587 4.27 30.17 -13.68
N TRP A 588 5.08 29.27 -14.23
CA TRP A 588 5.89 29.56 -15.41
C TRP A 588 5.02 29.88 -16.62
N ALA A 589 3.94 29.11 -16.83
CA ALA A 589 2.97 29.34 -17.89
C ALA A 589 2.24 30.70 -17.74
N LYS A 590 1.73 31.04 -16.55
CA LYS A 590 1.09 32.31 -16.26
C LYS A 590 2.03 33.51 -16.49
N ALA A 591 3.27 33.38 -16.05
CA ALA A 591 4.27 34.45 -16.24
C ALA A 591 4.61 34.65 -17.72
N ALA A 592 4.78 33.56 -18.49
CA ALA A 592 5.04 33.62 -19.92
C ALA A 592 3.85 34.20 -20.72
N ALA A 593 2.62 33.82 -20.34
CA ALA A 593 1.37 34.25 -20.99
C ALA A 593 1.14 35.79 -20.96
N LYS A 594 1.76 36.49 -20.00
CA LYS A 594 1.68 37.98 -19.94
C LYS A 594 2.21 38.64 -21.21
N ASN A 595 3.10 37.99 -21.96
CA ASN A 595 3.60 38.50 -23.23
C ASN A 595 2.66 38.24 -24.45
N PHE A 596 1.59 37.45 -24.23
CA PHE A 596 0.68 36.97 -25.28
C PHE A 596 -0.78 37.18 -24.85
N VAL A 597 -1.15 38.42 -24.60
CA VAL A 597 -2.47 38.77 -24.03
C VAL A 597 -3.63 38.19 -24.85
N GLY A 598 -4.45 37.37 -24.19
CA GLY A 598 -5.63 36.75 -24.79
C GLY A 598 -5.32 35.56 -25.74
N GLN A 599 -4.06 35.21 -25.97
CA GLN A 599 -3.68 34.14 -26.90
C GLN A 599 -3.43 32.78 -26.22
N ILE A 600 -3.29 32.73 -24.89
CA ILE A 600 -2.91 31.50 -24.15
C ILE A 600 -4.05 31.07 -23.25
N GLU A 601 -4.41 29.79 -23.34
CA GLU A 601 -5.25 29.10 -22.35
C GLU A 601 -4.40 28.13 -21.54
N ILE A 602 -4.55 28.09 -20.22
CA ILE A 602 -3.73 27.24 -19.34
C ILE A 602 -4.62 26.30 -18.58
N VAL A 603 -4.37 25.00 -18.72
CA VAL A 603 -4.99 23.92 -17.96
C VAL A 603 -4.04 23.44 -16.88
N ASP A 604 -4.48 23.50 -15.63
CA ASP A 604 -3.86 22.84 -14.49
C ASP A 604 -4.49 21.45 -14.32
N LEU A 605 -3.70 20.40 -14.45
CA LEU A 605 -4.19 19.02 -14.40
C LEU A 605 -4.67 18.62 -12.99
N ARG A 606 -4.12 19.18 -11.91
CA ARG A 606 -4.44 18.83 -10.51
C ARG A 606 -4.24 17.35 -10.16
N THR A 607 -4.53 16.45 -11.10
CA THR A 607 -4.44 14.99 -10.95
C THR A 607 -3.74 14.39 -12.15
N LEU A 608 -2.67 13.63 -11.92
CA LEU A 608 -1.94 12.95 -12.98
C LEU A 608 -2.56 11.58 -13.30
N PHE A 609 -3.16 10.94 -12.26
CA PHE A 609 -3.98 9.75 -12.42
C PHE A 609 -5.06 9.66 -11.32
N PRO A 610 -6.35 9.49 -11.66
CA PRO A 610 -6.89 9.52 -13.03
C PRO A 610 -6.73 10.91 -13.67
N LEU A 611 -6.58 10.95 -14.99
CA LEU A 611 -6.41 12.18 -15.76
C LEU A 611 -7.76 12.67 -16.32
N ASP A 612 -7.99 13.97 -16.31
CA ASP A 612 -9.14 14.61 -17.01
C ASP A 612 -8.88 14.69 -18.53
N GLU A 613 -8.91 13.53 -19.19
CA GLU A 613 -8.69 13.47 -20.65
C GLU A 613 -9.74 14.26 -21.44
N GLU A 614 -10.96 14.36 -20.93
CA GLU A 614 -12.04 15.11 -21.57
C GLU A 614 -11.69 16.60 -21.65
N LEU A 615 -11.29 17.21 -20.53
CA LEU A 615 -10.85 18.60 -20.48
C LEU A 615 -9.62 18.83 -21.36
N VAL A 616 -8.61 17.98 -21.24
CA VAL A 616 -7.36 18.08 -21.99
C VAL A 616 -7.64 18.06 -23.51
N PHE A 617 -8.36 17.03 -23.97
CA PHE A 617 -8.61 16.89 -25.42
C PHE A 617 -9.56 17.96 -25.94
N ALA A 618 -10.56 18.41 -25.18
CA ALA A 618 -11.43 19.50 -25.56
C ALA A 618 -10.65 20.80 -25.73
N THR A 619 -9.76 21.13 -24.78
CA THR A 619 -8.91 22.32 -24.84
C THR A 619 -7.94 22.26 -26.03
N VAL A 620 -7.28 21.14 -26.27
CA VAL A 620 -6.36 21.00 -27.42
C VAL A 620 -7.12 21.15 -28.75
N LYS A 621 -8.29 20.52 -28.89
CA LYS A 621 -9.11 20.65 -30.12
C LYS A 621 -9.59 22.10 -30.37
N LYS A 622 -9.79 22.86 -29.29
CA LYS A 622 -10.20 24.26 -29.34
C LYS A 622 -9.10 25.17 -29.90
N HIS A 623 -7.85 24.88 -29.60
CA HIS A 623 -6.70 25.76 -29.91
C HIS A 623 -5.85 25.31 -31.09
N GLY A 624 -5.87 24.03 -31.45
CA GLY A 624 -5.02 23.46 -32.52
C GLY A 624 -3.54 23.38 -32.20
N LYS A 625 -3.05 24.16 -31.23
CA LYS A 625 -1.64 24.26 -30.82
C LYS A 625 -1.51 23.98 -29.32
N CYS A 626 -0.57 23.12 -28.94
CA CYS A 626 -0.44 22.65 -27.55
C CYS A 626 1.02 22.57 -27.11
N LEU A 627 1.30 23.14 -25.94
CA LEU A 627 2.52 22.92 -25.17
C LEU A 627 2.20 22.13 -23.90
N ILE A 628 2.87 21.01 -23.67
CA ILE A 628 2.85 20.32 -22.38
C ILE A 628 4.09 20.75 -21.61
N LEU A 629 3.87 21.30 -20.42
CA LEU A 629 4.93 21.85 -19.58
C LEU A 629 5.02 21.09 -18.25
N THR A 630 6.21 20.58 -17.93
CA THR A 630 6.52 19.87 -16.70
C THR A 630 7.83 20.33 -16.10
N GLU A 631 8.04 20.10 -14.78
CA GLU A 631 9.34 20.23 -14.14
C GLU A 631 10.19 18.97 -14.24
N GLU A 632 9.55 17.81 -14.42
CA GLU A 632 10.24 16.54 -14.64
C GLU A 632 11.13 16.58 -15.90
N GLN A 633 12.12 15.69 -15.98
CA GLN A 633 12.94 15.53 -17.20
C GLN A 633 12.03 15.31 -18.41
N GLN A 634 12.41 15.91 -19.54
CA GLN A 634 11.56 15.92 -20.72
C GLN A 634 11.35 14.53 -21.32
N ASN A 635 12.45 13.79 -21.54
CA ASN A 635 12.42 12.51 -22.26
C ASN A 635 11.92 11.37 -21.34
N ASN A 636 11.14 10.46 -21.91
CA ASN A 636 10.52 9.33 -21.22
C ASN A 636 9.59 9.73 -20.06
N SER A 637 9.08 10.95 -20.08
CA SER A 637 8.25 11.53 -19.03
C SER A 637 6.76 11.29 -19.26
N PHE A 638 5.97 11.57 -18.21
CA PHE A 638 4.51 11.68 -18.31
C PHE A 638 4.07 12.68 -19.38
N ALA A 639 4.77 13.81 -19.49
CA ALA A 639 4.45 14.85 -20.48
C ALA A 639 4.62 14.34 -21.91
N GLU A 640 5.70 13.60 -22.21
CA GLU A 640 5.92 12.99 -23.52
C GLU A 640 4.88 11.90 -23.84
N ALA A 641 4.53 11.07 -22.84
CA ALA A 641 3.47 10.07 -23.00
C ALA A 641 2.09 10.72 -23.24
N LEU A 642 1.80 11.84 -22.58
CA LEU A 642 0.59 12.62 -22.79
C LEU A 642 0.55 13.26 -24.17
N ALA A 643 1.69 13.78 -24.67
CA ALA A 643 1.81 14.31 -26.03
C ALA A 643 1.45 13.26 -27.09
N GLY A 644 1.91 12.03 -26.91
CA GLY A 644 1.53 10.91 -27.78
C GLY A 644 0.03 10.61 -27.77
N ARG A 645 -0.63 10.63 -26.60
CA ARG A 645 -2.08 10.44 -26.48
C ARG A 645 -2.86 11.59 -27.12
N ILE A 646 -2.45 12.84 -26.88
CA ILE A 646 -3.06 14.03 -27.48
C ILE A 646 -2.91 14.00 -29.01
N SER A 647 -1.70 13.72 -29.51
CA SER A 647 -1.43 13.62 -30.96
C SER A 647 -2.34 12.59 -31.62
N LYS A 648 -2.59 11.45 -30.96
CA LYS A 648 -3.52 10.44 -31.47
C LYS A 648 -4.99 10.87 -31.41
N ALA A 649 -5.44 11.41 -30.27
CA ALA A 649 -6.84 11.75 -30.04
C ALA A 649 -7.30 13.01 -30.77
N CYS A 650 -6.38 13.96 -30.96
CA CYS A 650 -6.68 15.28 -31.52
C CYS A 650 -6.07 15.50 -32.93
N PHE A 651 -5.52 14.47 -33.56
CA PHE A 651 -4.77 14.56 -34.82
C PHE A 651 -5.38 15.48 -35.88
N LYS A 652 -6.70 15.37 -36.10
CA LYS A 652 -7.43 16.16 -37.12
C LYS A 652 -7.66 17.62 -36.73
N ASN A 653 -7.37 17.99 -35.49
CA ASN A 653 -7.58 19.31 -34.94
C ASN A 653 -6.26 20.04 -34.63
N LEU A 654 -5.12 19.40 -34.88
CA LEU A 654 -3.80 19.98 -34.63
C LEU A 654 -3.34 20.78 -35.85
N ASP A 655 -2.94 22.03 -35.61
CA ASP A 655 -2.31 22.92 -36.58
C ASP A 655 -0.77 22.81 -36.52
N ALA A 656 -0.24 22.29 -35.39
CA ALA A 656 1.17 22.08 -35.14
C ALA A 656 1.41 20.77 -34.39
N ALA A 657 2.65 20.27 -34.39
CA ALA A 657 3.03 19.17 -33.51
C ALA A 657 2.81 19.55 -32.04
N VAL A 658 2.40 18.57 -31.20
CA VAL A 658 2.32 18.79 -29.77
C VAL A 658 3.73 18.93 -29.21
N GLU A 659 4.05 20.07 -28.64
CA GLU A 659 5.35 20.37 -28.06
C GLU A 659 5.39 19.96 -26.59
N VAL A 660 6.57 19.52 -26.15
CA VAL A 660 6.85 19.17 -24.74
C VAL A 660 8.01 20.01 -24.26
N MET A 661 7.89 20.55 -23.06
CA MET A 661 8.99 21.22 -22.37
C MET A 661 9.10 20.69 -20.92
N GLY A 662 10.26 20.14 -20.60
CA GLY A 662 10.63 19.67 -19.28
C GLY A 662 12.06 20.08 -18.90
N ALA A 663 12.57 19.59 -17.79
CA ALA A 663 13.96 19.72 -17.42
C ALA A 663 14.88 19.00 -18.44
N LEU A 664 16.14 19.40 -18.48
CA LEU A 664 17.17 18.66 -19.21
C LEU A 664 17.37 17.27 -18.57
N ASP A 665 17.70 16.27 -19.41
CA ASP A 665 17.94 14.89 -18.97
C ASP A 665 19.28 14.77 -18.24
N LEU A 666 19.31 15.17 -17.00
CA LEU A 666 20.48 15.13 -16.13
C LEU A 666 20.20 14.24 -14.91
N PRO A 667 21.23 13.59 -14.34
CA PRO A 667 21.02 12.61 -13.25
C PRO A 667 20.53 13.23 -11.93
N ALA A 668 20.67 14.56 -11.76
CA ALA A 668 20.24 15.26 -10.54
C ALA A 668 20.13 16.76 -10.79
N VAL A 669 19.30 17.43 -9.99
CA VAL A 669 19.21 18.90 -9.97
C VAL A 669 20.48 19.49 -9.29
N PRO A 670 21.21 20.38 -9.96
CA PRO A 670 22.42 20.97 -9.40
C PRO A 670 22.13 21.87 -8.16
N MET A 671 23.06 21.88 -7.21
CA MET A 671 22.97 22.73 -6.01
C MET A 671 23.09 24.24 -6.34
N ASN A 672 23.86 24.59 -7.36
CA ASN A 672 24.06 25.97 -7.76
C ASN A 672 22.85 26.50 -8.52
N VAL A 673 22.27 27.61 -8.06
CA VAL A 673 21.04 28.21 -8.61
C VAL A 673 21.16 28.58 -10.10
N ILE A 674 22.37 28.92 -10.60
CA ILE A 674 22.58 29.25 -12.02
C ILE A 674 22.44 27.96 -12.86
N LEU A 675 23.04 26.86 -12.39
CA LEU A 675 22.97 25.56 -13.05
C LEU A 675 21.54 24.97 -12.96
N GLU A 676 20.86 25.11 -11.81
CA GLU A 676 19.48 24.73 -11.63
C GLU A 676 18.56 25.45 -12.63
N LYS A 677 18.66 26.78 -12.75
CA LYS A 677 17.91 27.57 -13.73
C LYS A 677 18.21 27.19 -15.18
N GLN A 678 19.43 26.76 -15.46
CA GLN A 678 19.78 26.26 -16.80
C GLN A 678 19.14 24.93 -17.09
N MET A 679 19.02 24.04 -16.10
CA MET A 679 18.41 22.73 -16.24
C MET A 679 16.89 22.80 -16.37
N LEU A 680 16.22 23.56 -15.48
CA LEU A 680 14.77 23.60 -15.38
C LEU A 680 14.12 24.52 -16.43
N PRO A 681 12.84 24.29 -16.80
CA PRO A 681 12.00 25.29 -17.43
C PRO A 681 11.87 26.56 -16.60
N ASN A 682 11.54 27.66 -17.25
CA ASN A 682 11.20 28.93 -16.61
C ASN A 682 10.34 29.78 -17.57
N ALA A 683 9.82 30.89 -17.07
CA ALA A 683 8.92 31.76 -17.84
C ALA A 683 9.52 32.26 -19.16
N GLU A 684 10.83 32.52 -19.22
CA GLU A 684 11.50 33.01 -20.44
C GLU A 684 11.58 31.92 -21.50
N LYS A 685 12.00 30.71 -21.11
CA LYS A 685 12.05 29.54 -22.02
C LYS A 685 10.65 29.19 -22.53
N VAL A 686 9.62 29.23 -21.64
CA VAL A 686 8.23 29.00 -22.03
C VAL A 686 7.75 30.07 -23.01
N ALA A 687 8.02 31.36 -22.75
CA ALA A 687 7.65 32.45 -23.65
C ALA A 687 8.32 32.32 -25.04
N PHE A 688 9.58 31.89 -25.07
CA PHE A 688 10.27 31.61 -26.34
C PHE A 688 9.55 30.50 -27.14
N LYS A 689 9.21 29.36 -26.49
CA LYS A 689 8.51 28.25 -27.11
C LYS A 689 7.10 28.62 -27.59
N LEU A 690 6.37 29.41 -26.81
CA LEU A 690 5.05 29.92 -27.21
C LEU A 690 5.11 30.78 -28.44
N LYS A 691 6.15 31.64 -28.57
CA LYS A 691 6.35 32.45 -29.77
C LYS A 691 6.57 31.59 -31.01
N GLU A 692 7.34 30.50 -30.88
CA GLU A 692 7.53 29.56 -32.01
C GLU A 692 6.21 28.87 -32.41
N LEU A 693 5.43 28.40 -31.44
CA LEU A 693 4.14 27.74 -31.69
C LEU A 693 3.07 28.66 -32.29
N LEU A 694 3.03 29.91 -31.84
CA LEU A 694 2.04 30.88 -32.38
C LEU A 694 2.35 31.33 -33.82
N LEU A 695 3.57 31.12 -34.29
CA LEU A 695 4.00 31.43 -35.66
C LEU A 695 3.72 30.31 -36.66
N GLN A 696 3.47 29.10 -36.19
CA GLN A 696 3.06 27.95 -37.00
C GLN A 696 1.56 28.07 -37.37
#